data_b477c7d93e77a2a9de993cf5274fa036
#
_entry.id   b477c7d93e77a2a9de993cf5274fa036
#
_cell.length_a   1.000
_cell.length_b   1.000
_cell.length_c   1.000
_cell.angle_alpha   90.00
_cell.angle_beta   90.00
_cell.angle_gamma   90.00
#
_symmetry.space_group_name_H-M   'P 1'
#
loop_
_entity.id
_entity.type
_entity.pdbx_description
1 polymer ?
#
loop_
_entity_poly.entity_id
_entity_poly.type
_entity_poly.pdbx_seq_one_letter_code
_entity_poly.pdbx_strand_id
1 'polypeptide(L)'
;MFAAANQTHFSLAIDGLALDLQVLSFSGREAISQPFAFDLELVGERPVPDLESLLHKPAFLTLGPAGNGIHGLVRSAGQGDSGKRLTRYRITLVPQLAYLAQRTNQRIFQHLTVPQIVGRVLEEHGILADAYRFQLGTRYPEREYCVQYDESDLQFVQRLCCEEGIHFHFQHSATAHLLVFGDDQTVFPRLAPVAYQQDSGLVADRPAVKRFGVRLETRTSRVTRRDYDFEKPRLTLESAARGEARPDLEDYDYPGRFVDRERGKHLARRALERQRSDYRLAEGRSDQSLLLSGHFLPLAAHPQAGWNDLWLLTEVIHEGRQPQVLEESIVSDASASPDDFRQGYRNRFQATPWEAFFRPPPTPPKPRILGTQSAVVTGPKGEEIHCDRYGRVKVQFHWDREGQADDSSSCWLRVASGWAGRNYGAIAIPRVGMEVLVTFLEGDPDQPLVTGCLFHREHPVPYELPGHKTRSVFKSLSSPGGGGYNELRIEDRKGQEQIFVHAQRDWDENIKHDQKIRVGHQRHDTVQANSYSEFKAEEHRTTHAERKVEVRASDHLTVANDQHLKIASGQFVEAGQEIHLSSGLKVVLEAGAELTLKGGGSFLKLDASGVTLSGANVRVNSGGSPGNGSGAAPLLPGPPLDADAATAGQVLDNPARSRPERKGPEQLIVDVWGDPAQGSQVVLLPPESEA
;
A
#
# COMPACT_ATOMS: atom_id res chain seq x y z
N MET A 1 14.61 -65.02 13.35
CA MET A 1 15.90 -64.73 14.02
C MET A 1 15.55 -63.72 15.11
N PHE A 2 15.61 -64.08 16.39
CA PHE A 2 15.48 -63.13 17.47
C PHE A 2 16.69 -62.24 17.47
N ALA A 3 16.52 -60.93 17.30
CA ALA A 3 17.58 -59.97 17.51
C ALA A 3 18.03 -60.07 18.96
N ALA A 4 19.31 -60.25 19.20
CA ALA A 4 19.83 -60.34 20.56
C ALA A 4 19.49 -59.08 21.33
N ALA A 5 18.98 -59.23 22.58
CA ALA A 5 18.55 -58.13 23.43
C ALA A 5 19.67 -57.04 23.67
N ASN A 6 20.89 -57.34 23.31
CA ASN A 6 22.08 -56.47 23.46
C ASN A 6 22.47 -55.73 22.17
N GLN A 7 21.72 -55.79 21.09
CA GLN A 7 22.03 -54.99 19.91
C GLN A 7 21.51 -53.57 20.06
N THR A 8 22.39 -52.59 19.74
CA THR A 8 22.00 -51.15 19.67
C THR A 8 21.07 -50.97 18.49
N HIS A 9 19.87 -50.42 18.77
CA HIS A 9 18.86 -50.16 17.75
C HIS A 9 18.88 -48.69 17.27
N PHE A 10 19.43 -47.81 18.10
CA PHE A 10 19.51 -46.37 17.82
C PHE A 10 20.96 -45.93 17.76
N SER A 11 21.31 -45.16 16.77
CA SER A 11 22.64 -44.57 16.64
C SER A 11 22.56 -43.14 16.12
N LEU A 12 23.51 -42.31 16.50
CA LEU A 12 23.66 -40.94 16.00
C LEU A 12 25.01 -40.86 15.28
N ALA A 13 24.95 -40.50 14.00
CA ALA A 13 26.12 -40.12 13.22
C ALA A 13 26.15 -38.60 13.06
N ILE A 14 27.28 -37.94 13.41
CA ILE A 14 27.50 -36.51 13.25
C ILE A 14 28.58 -36.32 12.20
N ASP A 15 28.32 -35.50 11.19
CA ASP A 15 29.22 -35.31 10.06
C ASP A 15 30.59 -34.70 10.51
N GLY A 16 31.68 -35.29 9.98
CA GLY A 16 33.03 -34.85 10.28
C GLY A 16 33.53 -35.15 11.69
N LEU A 17 32.79 -35.92 12.50
CA LEU A 17 33.18 -36.26 13.87
C LEU A 17 33.11 -37.77 14.13
N ALA A 18 34.25 -38.36 14.44
CA ALA A 18 34.36 -39.74 14.90
C ALA A 18 34.26 -39.81 16.43
N LEU A 19 33.04 -39.55 16.95
CA LEU A 19 32.78 -39.61 18.39
C LEU A 19 32.11 -40.93 18.74
N ASP A 20 32.54 -41.53 19.87
CA ASP A 20 31.89 -42.70 20.45
C ASP A 20 30.71 -42.28 21.35
N LEU A 21 29.74 -41.62 20.76
CA LEU A 21 28.51 -41.20 21.43
C LEU A 21 27.39 -42.20 21.14
N GLN A 22 26.90 -42.87 22.20
CA GLN A 22 25.79 -43.81 22.10
C GLN A 22 24.48 -43.18 22.54
N VAL A 23 23.39 -43.45 21.82
CA VAL A 23 22.07 -42.94 22.14
C VAL A 23 21.52 -43.71 23.34
N LEU A 24 21.27 -43.00 24.44
CA LEU A 24 20.61 -43.56 25.62
C LEU A 24 19.08 -43.45 25.50
N SER A 25 18.62 -42.28 25.15
CA SER A 25 17.20 -42.03 24.90
C SER A 25 17.00 -40.88 23.94
N PHE A 26 15.82 -40.81 23.34
CA PHE A 26 15.39 -39.66 22.59
C PHE A 26 13.87 -39.47 22.69
N SER A 27 13.46 -38.21 22.58
CA SER A 27 12.09 -37.85 22.28
C SER A 27 12.08 -36.87 21.12
N GLY A 28 11.14 -37.03 20.19
CA GLY A 28 11.05 -36.17 19.01
C GLY A 28 9.62 -35.92 18.60
N ARG A 29 9.38 -34.74 18.04
CA ARG A 29 8.09 -34.35 17.47
C ARG A 29 8.27 -33.85 16.07
N GLU A 30 7.48 -34.36 15.17
CA GLU A 30 7.36 -33.86 13.81
C GLU A 30 5.89 -33.69 13.43
N ALA A 31 5.57 -32.63 12.68
CA ALA A 31 4.23 -32.37 12.20
C ALA A 31 4.28 -31.66 10.85
N ILE A 32 3.23 -31.83 10.05
CA ILE A 32 3.10 -31.11 8.78
C ILE A 32 3.07 -29.61 9.04
N SER A 33 3.81 -28.84 8.25
CA SER A 33 3.94 -27.37 8.34
C SER A 33 4.60 -26.85 9.62
N GLN A 34 5.36 -27.73 10.31
CA GLN A 34 6.14 -27.39 11.48
C GLN A 34 7.59 -27.92 11.33
N PRO A 35 8.62 -27.21 11.80
CA PRO A 35 9.94 -27.78 11.96
C PRO A 35 9.91 -28.91 12.98
N PHE A 36 10.55 -30.02 12.68
CA PHE A 36 10.72 -31.08 13.64
C PHE A 36 11.80 -30.72 14.70
N ALA A 37 11.71 -31.38 15.87
CA ALA A 37 12.74 -31.30 16.89
C ALA A 37 12.87 -32.67 17.60
N PHE A 38 14.11 -33.14 17.75
CA PHE A 38 14.46 -34.35 18.47
C PHE A 38 15.47 -34.03 19.55
N ASP A 39 15.11 -34.27 20.80
CA ASP A 39 15.99 -34.14 21.96
C ASP A 39 16.56 -35.51 22.28
N LEU A 40 17.89 -35.62 22.23
CA LEU A 40 18.63 -36.83 22.41
C LEU A 40 19.44 -36.75 23.71
N GLU A 41 19.39 -37.82 24.49
CA GLU A 41 20.32 -38.07 25.58
C GLU A 41 21.31 -39.11 25.15
N LEU A 42 22.60 -38.77 25.23
CA LEU A 42 23.72 -39.57 24.76
C LEU A 42 24.68 -39.88 25.90
N VAL A 43 25.43 -40.94 25.77
CA VAL A 43 26.56 -41.27 26.66
C VAL A 43 27.83 -41.53 25.83
N GLY A 44 28.95 -41.09 26.35
CA GLY A 44 30.27 -41.32 25.73
C GLY A 44 31.35 -41.64 26.77
N GLU A 45 32.29 -42.51 26.45
CA GLU A 45 33.43 -42.83 27.32
C GLU A 45 34.48 -41.74 27.37
N ARG A 46 34.61 -41.02 26.24
CA ARG A 46 35.59 -39.91 26.13
C ARG A 46 34.85 -38.59 26.16
N PRO A 47 35.36 -37.60 26.97
CA PRO A 47 34.80 -36.27 26.91
C PRO A 47 34.90 -35.68 25.51
N VAL A 48 33.84 -34.98 25.06
CA VAL A 48 33.89 -34.16 23.83
C VAL A 48 34.74 -32.92 24.16
N PRO A 49 35.87 -32.74 23.47
CA PRO A 49 36.82 -31.65 23.84
C PRO A 49 36.22 -30.26 23.62
N ASP A 50 35.37 -30.12 22.64
CA ASP A 50 34.76 -28.86 22.23
C ASP A 50 33.30 -29.08 21.84
N LEU A 51 32.39 -28.66 22.69
CA LEU A 51 30.93 -28.75 22.46
C LEU A 51 30.45 -27.79 21.38
N GLU A 52 31.13 -26.66 21.21
CA GLU A 52 30.75 -25.66 20.22
C GLU A 52 30.97 -26.24 18.80
N SER A 53 31.96 -27.07 18.62
CA SER A 53 32.22 -27.75 17.32
C SER A 53 31.08 -28.67 16.86
N LEU A 54 30.18 -29.07 17.75
CA LEU A 54 28.97 -29.84 17.42
C LEU A 54 27.87 -29.02 16.80
N LEU A 55 27.84 -27.71 17.10
CA LEU A 55 26.76 -26.83 16.68
C LEU A 55 26.72 -26.72 15.13
N HIS A 56 25.51 -26.73 14.63
CA HIS A 56 25.22 -26.61 13.18
C HIS A 56 25.76 -27.76 12.31
N LYS A 57 26.29 -28.85 12.93
CA LYS A 57 26.73 -30.03 12.18
C LYS A 57 25.56 -30.86 11.71
N PRO A 58 25.59 -31.35 10.45
CA PRO A 58 24.65 -32.36 9.98
C PRO A 58 24.76 -33.63 10.83
N ALA A 59 23.62 -34.21 11.16
CA ALA A 59 23.58 -35.45 11.93
C ALA A 59 22.39 -36.31 11.50
N PHE A 60 22.56 -37.64 11.60
CA PHE A 60 21.55 -38.63 11.28
C PHE A 60 21.26 -39.51 12.48
N LEU A 61 20.01 -39.43 12.99
CA LEU A 61 19.51 -40.31 14.02
C LEU A 61 18.84 -41.53 13.39
N THR A 62 19.42 -42.71 13.54
CA THR A 62 18.84 -43.98 13.09
C THR A 62 17.79 -44.46 14.08
N LEU A 63 16.57 -44.76 13.61
CA LEU A 63 15.41 -45.15 14.44
C LEU A 63 15.12 -46.65 14.51
N GLY A 64 15.97 -47.46 13.93
CA GLY A 64 15.81 -48.92 13.95
C GLY A 64 16.71 -49.68 13.00
N PRO A 65 16.65 -51.01 13.01
CA PRO A 65 17.57 -51.88 12.25
C PRO A 65 17.43 -51.79 10.73
N ALA A 66 16.32 -51.21 10.26
CA ALA A 66 16.11 -50.99 8.81
C ALA A 66 16.89 -49.79 8.25
N GLY A 67 17.62 -49.05 9.08
CA GLY A 67 18.41 -47.89 8.66
C GLY A 67 17.63 -46.63 8.37
N ASN A 68 16.30 -46.62 8.64
CA ASN A 68 15.48 -45.40 8.56
C ASN A 68 15.80 -44.49 9.73
N GLY A 69 15.65 -43.19 9.53
CA GLY A 69 15.98 -42.23 10.57
C GLY A 69 15.67 -40.79 10.17
N ILE A 70 16.10 -39.87 11.01
CA ILE A 70 15.89 -38.44 10.91
C ILE A 70 17.24 -37.77 10.67
N HIS A 71 17.38 -37.12 9.52
CA HIS A 71 18.51 -36.23 9.25
C HIS A 71 18.13 -34.80 9.70
N GLY A 72 19.07 -34.12 10.36
CA GLY A 72 18.90 -32.75 10.80
C GLY A 72 20.24 -32.08 11.11
N LEU A 73 20.19 -30.90 11.72
CA LEU A 73 21.34 -30.14 12.19
C LEU A 73 21.31 -30.07 13.72
N VAL A 74 22.48 -30.16 14.34
CA VAL A 74 22.63 -29.98 15.80
C VAL A 74 22.39 -28.51 16.15
N ARG A 75 21.26 -28.23 16.80
CA ARG A 75 20.90 -26.88 17.27
C ARG A 75 21.48 -26.55 18.63
N SER A 76 21.51 -27.52 19.53
CA SER A 76 22.07 -27.34 20.87
C SER A 76 22.87 -28.57 21.24
N ALA A 77 23.95 -28.37 21.97
CA ALA A 77 24.79 -29.40 22.55
C ALA A 77 25.10 -29.02 23.99
N GLY A 78 24.96 -29.96 24.92
CA GLY A 78 25.27 -29.74 26.33
C GLY A 78 25.87 -30.98 26.95
N GLN A 79 26.80 -30.80 27.87
CA GLN A 79 27.35 -31.88 28.69
C GLN A 79 26.65 -31.86 30.07
N GLY A 80 26.19 -33.01 30.48
CA GLY A 80 25.63 -33.25 31.80
C GLY A 80 26.64 -33.89 32.77
N ASP A 81 26.16 -34.73 33.63
CA ASP A 81 26.97 -35.39 34.65
C ASP A 81 28.04 -36.29 34.04
N SER A 82 29.24 -36.26 34.64
CA SER A 82 30.34 -37.15 34.27
C SER A 82 30.61 -38.12 35.41
N GLY A 83 30.41 -39.39 35.13
CA GLY A 83 30.80 -40.48 36.03
C GLY A 83 32.26 -40.91 35.82
N LYS A 84 32.66 -41.97 36.51
CA LYS A 84 34.04 -42.53 36.37
C LYS A 84 34.34 -43.05 34.96
N ARG A 85 33.33 -43.51 34.23
CA ARG A 85 33.46 -44.12 32.92
C ARG A 85 32.71 -43.39 31.83
N LEU A 86 31.50 -42.94 32.09
CA LEU A 86 30.60 -42.36 31.09
C LEU A 86 30.27 -40.90 31.42
N THR A 87 30.24 -40.07 30.37
CA THR A 87 29.78 -38.71 30.44
C THR A 87 28.44 -38.59 29.68
N ARG A 88 27.45 -37.93 30.24
CA ARG A 88 26.16 -37.69 29.58
C ARG A 88 26.20 -36.43 28.75
N TYR A 89 25.53 -36.47 27.61
CA TYR A 89 25.38 -35.33 26.70
C TYR A 89 23.88 -35.18 26.32
N ARG A 90 23.50 -33.99 26.01
CA ARG A 90 22.19 -33.65 25.45
C ARG A 90 22.38 -32.92 24.14
N ILE A 91 21.70 -33.38 23.07
CA ILE A 91 21.73 -32.77 21.75
C ILE A 91 20.31 -32.58 21.27
N THR A 92 20.00 -31.40 20.71
CA THR A 92 18.74 -31.17 19.99
C THR A 92 19.01 -31.14 18.51
N LEU A 93 18.34 -32.01 17.75
CA LEU A 93 18.41 -32.13 16.31
C LEU A 93 17.17 -31.47 15.68
N VAL A 94 17.39 -30.56 14.71
CA VAL A 94 16.31 -29.81 14.03
C VAL A 94 16.58 -29.71 12.52
N PRO A 95 15.56 -29.40 11.68
CA PRO A 95 15.80 -29.06 10.29
C PRO A 95 16.48 -27.69 10.16
N GLN A 96 17.17 -27.44 9.04
CA GLN A 96 17.75 -26.12 8.77
C GLN A 96 16.69 -25.02 8.80
N LEU A 97 15.47 -25.30 8.39
CA LEU A 97 14.31 -24.39 8.46
C LEU A 97 14.08 -23.80 9.87
N ALA A 98 14.44 -24.52 10.95
CA ALA A 98 14.23 -24.05 12.32
C ALA A 98 15.07 -22.80 12.66
N TYR A 99 16.18 -22.58 11.98
CA TYR A 99 17.02 -21.39 12.20
C TYR A 99 16.37 -20.10 11.71
N LEU A 100 15.40 -20.16 10.80
CA LEU A 100 14.61 -19.01 10.36
C LEU A 100 13.86 -18.36 11.52
N ALA A 101 13.61 -19.07 12.61
CA ALA A 101 13.02 -18.53 13.82
C ALA A 101 13.94 -17.56 14.59
N GLN A 102 15.24 -17.56 14.29
CA GLN A 102 16.24 -16.73 14.99
C GLN A 102 16.49 -15.39 14.29
N ARG A 103 15.90 -15.16 13.11
CA ARG A 103 16.03 -13.90 12.37
C ARG A 103 14.66 -13.22 12.26
N THR A 104 14.49 -12.09 12.94
CA THR A 104 13.33 -11.19 12.81
C THR A 104 13.65 -10.09 11.80
N ASN A 105 12.72 -9.74 10.94
CA ASN A 105 12.94 -8.72 9.93
C ASN A 105 11.69 -7.83 9.71
N GLN A 106 11.95 -6.67 9.07
CA GLN A 106 10.91 -5.77 8.57
C GLN A 106 11.31 -5.37 7.16
N ARG A 107 10.56 -5.83 6.16
CA ARG A 107 10.88 -5.61 4.75
C ARG A 107 9.66 -5.79 3.85
N ILE A 108 9.78 -5.35 2.62
CA ILE A 108 8.71 -5.28 1.64
C ILE A 108 9.05 -6.15 0.44
N PHE A 109 8.08 -6.95 0.01
CA PHE A 109 8.14 -7.71 -1.24
C PHE A 109 7.06 -7.18 -2.18
N GLN A 110 7.42 -6.91 -3.43
CA GLN A 110 6.50 -6.40 -4.45
C GLN A 110 6.56 -7.26 -5.71
N HIS A 111 5.40 -7.43 -6.35
CA HIS A 111 5.27 -8.15 -7.64
C HIS A 111 5.89 -9.56 -7.63
N LEU A 112 5.74 -10.26 -6.51
CA LEU A 112 6.20 -11.64 -6.33
C LEU A 112 5.04 -12.54 -5.90
N THR A 113 5.07 -13.78 -6.38
CA THR A 113 4.18 -14.85 -5.90
C THR A 113 4.65 -15.35 -4.53
N VAL A 114 3.76 -15.94 -3.74
CA VAL A 114 4.14 -16.52 -2.44
C VAL A 114 5.25 -17.57 -2.56
N PRO A 115 5.24 -18.51 -3.53
CA PRO A 115 6.36 -19.42 -3.70
C PRO A 115 7.71 -18.73 -3.99
N GLN A 116 7.71 -17.62 -4.76
CA GLN A 116 8.93 -16.85 -5.01
C GLN A 116 9.44 -16.14 -3.74
N ILE A 117 8.53 -15.54 -2.95
CA ILE A 117 8.89 -14.92 -1.67
C ILE A 117 9.48 -15.95 -0.72
N VAL A 118 8.81 -17.10 -0.56
CA VAL A 118 9.29 -18.19 0.30
C VAL A 118 10.65 -18.71 -0.18
N GLY A 119 10.82 -18.95 -1.49
CA GLY A 119 12.10 -19.38 -2.08
C GLY A 119 13.22 -18.39 -1.76
N ARG A 120 13.01 -17.09 -1.97
CA ARG A 120 13.99 -16.05 -1.63
C ARG A 120 14.39 -16.07 -0.16
N VAL A 121 13.42 -16.21 0.75
CA VAL A 121 13.71 -16.28 2.20
C VAL A 121 14.51 -17.53 2.55
N LEU A 122 14.21 -18.68 1.93
CA LEU A 122 14.96 -19.93 2.14
C LEU A 122 16.40 -19.81 1.64
N GLU A 123 16.61 -19.28 0.44
CA GLU A 123 17.93 -19.08 -0.17
C GLU A 123 18.82 -18.14 0.66
N GLU A 124 18.26 -17.10 1.23
CA GLU A 124 18.96 -16.20 2.16
C GLU A 124 19.50 -16.92 3.42
N HIS A 125 18.87 -18.03 3.80
CA HIS A 125 19.33 -18.90 4.89
C HIS A 125 20.19 -20.08 4.43
N GLY A 126 20.61 -20.08 3.14
CA GLY A 126 21.42 -21.15 2.57
C GLY A 126 20.65 -22.46 2.33
N ILE A 127 19.31 -22.44 2.37
CA ILE A 127 18.47 -23.56 1.95
C ILE A 127 18.29 -23.43 0.44
N LEU A 128 19.14 -24.08 -0.33
CA LEU A 128 19.19 -23.96 -1.79
C LEU A 128 18.21 -24.93 -2.47
N ALA A 129 18.10 -24.83 -3.80
CA ALA A 129 17.12 -25.56 -4.61
C ALA A 129 17.24 -27.11 -4.56
N ASP A 130 18.35 -27.66 -4.08
CA ASP A 130 18.54 -29.09 -3.82
C ASP A 130 17.97 -29.54 -2.46
N ALA A 131 17.82 -28.60 -1.50
CA ALA A 131 17.31 -28.85 -0.17
C ALA A 131 15.80 -28.56 -0.01
N TYR A 132 15.15 -27.94 -1.01
CA TYR A 132 13.70 -27.74 -1.00
C TYR A 132 13.06 -27.95 -2.38
N ARG A 133 11.75 -28.19 -2.39
CA ARG A 133 10.99 -28.39 -3.63
C ARG A 133 9.57 -27.89 -3.48
N PHE A 134 9.06 -27.18 -4.49
CA PHE A 134 7.65 -26.87 -4.64
C PHE A 134 6.96 -27.88 -5.57
N GLN A 135 5.93 -28.56 -5.06
CA GLN A 135 5.03 -29.44 -5.81
C GLN A 135 3.63 -28.88 -5.74
N LEU A 136 3.35 -27.85 -6.55
CA LEU A 136 2.14 -27.07 -6.51
C LEU A 136 1.31 -27.31 -7.77
N GLY A 137 0.03 -27.64 -7.58
CA GLY A 137 -0.93 -27.83 -8.66
C GLY A 137 -1.65 -26.53 -9.07
N THR A 138 -1.60 -25.50 -8.22
CA THR A 138 -2.29 -24.21 -8.41
C THR A 138 -1.29 -23.13 -8.84
N ARG A 139 -1.72 -22.22 -9.69
CA ARG A 139 -0.97 -20.97 -9.96
C ARG A 139 -1.31 -19.93 -8.92
N TYR A 140 -0.30 -19.31 -8.36
CA TYR A 140 -0.44 -18.25 -7.35
C TYR A 140 -0.25 -16.88 -8.01
N PRO A 141 -1.14 -15.89 -7.75
CA PRO A 141 -0.97 -14.56 -8.29
C PRO A 141 0.22 -13.84 -7.64
N GLU A 142 0.79 -12.93 -8.38
CA GLU A 142 1.74 -11.96 -7.83
C GLU A 142 1.01 -11.06 -6.83
N ARG A 143 1.65 -10.79 -5.70
CA ARG A 143 1.20 -9.80 -4.73
C ARG A 143 1.79 -8.45 -5.10
N GLU A 144 0.94 -7.45 -5.29
CA GLU A 144 1.40 -6.07 -5.51
C GLU A 144 2.29 -5.61 -4.35
N TYR A 145 1.89 -5.99 -3.12
CA TYR A 145 2.57 -5.58 -1.90
C TYR A 145 2.42 -6.65 -0.81
N CYS A 146 3.51 -7.02 -0.18
CA CYS A 146 3.54 -8.02 0.88
C CYS A 146 4.62 -7.65 1.89
N VAL A 147 4.24 -7.38 3.12
CA VAL A 147 5.14 -6.92 4.17
C VAL A 147 5.42 -8.03 5.16
N GLN A 148 6.68 -8.26 5.44
CA GLN A 148 7.14 -8.91 6.66
C GLN A 148 7.30 -7.81 7.71
N TYR A 149 6.52 -7.90 8.80
CA TYR A 149 6.53 -6.86 9.83
C TYR A 149 6.65 -7.47 11.21
N ASP A 150 7.78 -7.21 11.89
CA ASP A 150 8.07 -7.64 13.27
C ASP A 150 7.77 -9.13 13.51
N GLU A 151 8.08 -9.96 12.53
CA GLU A 151 7.93 -11.42 12.59
C GLU A 151 9.23 -12.11 12.19
N SER A 152 9.48 -13.29 12.74
CA SER A 152 10.62 -14.08 12.32
C SER A 152 10.42 -14.59 10.88
N ASP A 153 11.52 -14.88 10.19
CA ASP A 153 11.45 -15.42 8.83
C ASP A 153 10.65 -16.73 8.78
N LEU A 154 10.73 -17.56 9.82
CA LEU A 154 9.93 -18.77 9.93
C LEU A 154 8.43 -18.45 10.04
N GLN A 155 8.04 -17.51 10.91
CA GLN A 155 6.66 -17.08 11.06
C GLN A 155 6.11 -16.50 9.77
N PHE A 156 6.91 -15.69 9.06
CA PHE A 156 6.55 -15.12 7.77
C PHE A 156 6.29 -16.20 6.72
N VAL A 157 7.21 -17.16 6.56
CA VAL A 157 7.04 -18.29 5.63
C VAL A 157 5.80 -19.11 5.98
N GLN A 158 5.62 -19.49 7.25
CA GLN A 158 4.46 -20.27 7.70
C GLN A 158 3.14 -19.53 7.46
N ARG A 159 3.11 -18.22 7.74
CA ARG A 159 1.93 -17.38 7.51
C ARG A 159 1.56 -17.32 6.03
N LEU A 160 2.53 -17.03 5.15
CA LEU A 160 2.28 -16.97 3.71
C LEU A 160 1.79 -18.31 3.16
N CYS A 161 2.41 -19.40 3.58
CA CYS A 161 1.98 -20.75 3.20
C CYS A 161 0.56 -21.04 3.67
N CYS A 162 0.23 -20.67 4.94
CA CYS A 162 -1.10 -20.84 5.48
C CYS A 162 -2.16 -20.03 4.72
N GLU A 163 -1.89 -18.76 4.38
CA GLU A 163 -2.80 -17.91 3.62
C GLU A 163 -3.18 -18.53 2.28
N GLU A 164 -2.22 -19.16 1.59
CA GLU A 164 -2.42 -19.81 0.29
C GLU A 164 -2.91 -21.25 0.39
N GLY A 165 -2.89 -21.85 1.58
CA GLY A 165 -3.21 -23.27 1.79
C GLY A 165 -2.07 -24.21 1.37
N ILE A 166 -0.83 -23.72 1.30
CA ILE A 166 0.37 -24.51 1.05
C ILE A 166 0.79 -25.15 2.36
N HIS A 167 1.05 -26.43 2.36
CA HIS A 167 1.67 -27.17 3.45
C HIS A 167 3.11 -27.55 3.12
N PHE A 168 3.90 -27.93 4.13
CA PHE A 168 5.20 -28.51 3.92
C PHE A 168 5.44 -29.71 4.83
N HIS A 169 6.32 -30.62 4.39
CA HIS A 169 6.79 -31.76 5.14
C HIS A 169 8.24 -32.06 4.82
N PHE A 170 8.88 -32.96 5.58
CA PHE A 170 10.25 -33.35 5.40
C PHE A 170 10.34 -34.78 4.86
N GLN A 171 11.29 -35.01 3.96
CA GLN A 171 11.71 -36.34 3.53
C GLN A 171 13.17 -36.51 3.93
N HIS A 172 13.49 -37.63 4.60
CA HIS A 172 14.82 -37.85 5.15
C HIS A 172 15.59 -38.91 4.36
N SER A 173 16.90 -38.69 4.24
CA SER A 173 17.90 -39.64 3.83
C SER A 173 19.04 -39.68 4.85
N ALA A 174 19.97 -40.59 4.73
CA ALA A 174 21.13 -40.67 5.64
C ALA A 174 22.03 -39.42 5.61
N THR A 175 22.00 -38.67 4.50
CA THR A 175 22.93 -37.54 4.25
C THR A 175 22.23 -36.19 4.13
N ALA A 176 20.91 -36.16 4.02
CA ALA A 176 20.15 -34.90 3.80
C ALA A 176 18.69 -35.02 4.26
N HIS A 177 18.05 -33.89 4.45
CA HIS A 177 16.59 -33.79 4.52
C HIS A 177 16.10 -32.81 3.45
N LEU A 178 15.04 -33.20 2.76
CA LEU A 178 14.41 -32.41 1.71
C LEU A 178 13.12 -31.79 2.26
N LEU A 179 12.98 -30.46 2.15
CA LEU A 179 11.77 -29.72 2.49
C LEU A 179 10.84 -29.67 1.27
N VAL A 180 9.66 -30.31 1.36
CA VAL A 180 8.71 -30.39 0.26
C VAL A 180 7.49 -29.55 0.56
N PHE A 181 7.22 -28.54 -0.28
CA PHE A 181 5.99 -27.72 -0.24
C PHE A 181 4.95 -28.29 -1.20
N GLY A 182 3.71 -28.38 -0.76
CA GLY A 182 2.60 -28.88 -1.57
C GLY A 182 1.29 -28.14 -1.28
N ASP A 183 0.36 -28.20 -2.24
CA ASP A 183 -0.99 -27.63 -2.11
C ASP A 183 -2.09 -28.68 -2.36
N ASP A 184 -1.69 -29.94 -2.55
CA ASP A 184 -2.57 -31.07 -2.76
C ASP A 184 -2.07 -32.29 -2.00
N GLN A 185 -2.95 -33.23 -1.68
CA GLN A 185 -2.61 -34.44 -0.92
C GLN A 185 -1.75 -35.46 -1.69
N THR A 186 -1.75 -35.40 -3.00
CA THR A 186 -0.94 -36.29 -3.87
C THR A 186 0.56 -36.11 -3.70
N VAL A 187 0.97 -35.01 -3.05
CA VAL A 187 2.38 -34.72 -2.73
C VAL A 187 2.92 -35.62 -1.61
N PHE A 188 2.05 -36.14 -0.74
CA PHE A 188 2.48 -36.96 0.38
C PHE A 188 2.82 -38.39 -0.06
N PRO A 189 4.01 -38.92 0.28
CA PRO A 189 4.40 -40.29 -0.01
C PRO A 189 3.52 -41.29 0.75
N ARG A 190 3.41 -42.49 0.21
CA ARG A 190 2.65 -43.57 0.81
C ARG A 190 3.60 -44.60 1.43
N LEU A 191 3.37 -44.94 2.69
CA LEU A 191 4.08 -46.00 3.40
C LEU A 191 3.60 -47.38 2.96
N ALA A 192 4.37 -48.43 3.30
CA ALA A 192 3.89 -49.78 3.22
C ALA A 192 2.73 -50.05 4.20
N PRO A 193 1.79 -50.96 3.91
CA PRO A 193 0.68 -51.25 4.82
C PRO A 193 1.18 -51.70 6.20
N VAL A 194 0.56 -51.10 7.26
CA VAL A 194 0.88 -51.46 8.65
C VAL A 194 -0.37 -52.11 9.29
N ALA A 195 -0.18 -53.29 9.87
CA ALA A 195 -1.25 -54.01 10.52
C ALA A 195 -1.62 -53.37 11.89
N TYR A 196 -2.92 -53.34 12.20
CA TYR A 196 -3.37 -53.10 13.53
C TYR A 196 -3.26 -54.39 14.34
N GLN A 197 -2.67 -54.32 15.52
CA GLN A 197 -2.61 -55.41 16.47
C GLN A 197 -2.78 -54.87 17.87
N GLN A 198 -3.97 -55.11 18.46
CA GLN A 198 -4.25 -54.63 19.78
C GLN A 198 -3.21 -55.11 20.80
N ASP A 199 -2.80 -54.23 21.69
CA ASP A 199 -1.89 -54.53 22.78
C ASP A 199 -2.56 -55.51 23.76
N SER A 200 -2.22 -56.79 23.64
CA SER A 200 -2.79 -57.90 24.45
C SER A 200 -1.75 -58.47 25.41
N GLY A 201 -0.61 -57.79 25.61
CA GLY A 201 0.51 -58.30 26.40
C GLY A 201 1.34 -59.39 25.72
N LEU A 202 1.00 -59.85 24.50
CA LEU A 202 1.78 -60.72 23.66
C LEU A 202 2.71 -59.86 22.78
N VAL A 203 3.97 -60.32 22.64
CA VAL A 203 4.91 -59.63 21.75
C VAL A 203 4.51 -59.87 20.30
N ALA A 204 4.29 -58.82 19.55
CA ALA A 204 4.03 -58.91 18.11
C ALA A 204 5.30 -59.31 17.37
N ASP A 205 5.18 -60.25 16.40
CA ASP A 205 6.32 -60.65 15.56
C ASP A 205 6.86 -59.56 14.65
N ARG A 206 6.06 -58.51 14.43
CA ARG A 206 6.41 -57.36 13.57
C ARG A 206 5.89 -56.07 14.18
N PRO A 207 6.55 -54.91 13.96
CA PRO A 207 6.03 -53.60 14.38
C PRO A 207 4.63 -53.35 13.82
N ALA A 208 3.73 -52.86 14.69
CA ALA A 208 2.31 -52.71 14.36
C ALA A 208 1.70 -51.47 15.01
N VAL A 209 0.51 -51.08 14.55
CA VAL A 209 -0.33 -50.10 15.25
C VAL A 209 -1.01 -50.78 16.42
N LYS A 210 -0.71 -50.37 17.66
CA LYS A 210 -1.20 -50.98 18.92
C LYS A 210 -2.52 -50.36 19.36
N ARG A 211 -2.72 -49.09 19.12
CA ARG A 211 -3.97 -48.37 19.43
C ARG A 211 -4.33 -47.49 18.24
N PHE A 212 -5.63 -47.44 17.96
CA PHE A 212 -6.18 -46.57 16.93
C PHE A 212 -7.61 -46.22 17.30
N GLY A 213 -7.90 -44.93 17.39
CA GLY A 213 -9.22 -44.43 17.71
C GLY A 213 -9.55 -43.23 16.84
N VAL A 214 -10.80 -43.05 16.48
CA VAL A 214 -11.26 -41.93 15.61
C VAL A 214 -12.24 -41.07 16.38
N ARG A 215 -11.98 -39.77 16.40
CA ARG A 215 -12.85 -38.74 16.96
C ARG A 215 -13.46 -37.93 15.82
N LEU A 216 -14.75 -37.66 15.94
CA LEU A 216 -15.48 -36.76 15.04
C LEU A 216 -15.86 -35.51 15.82
N GLU A 217 -15.68 -34.34 15.20
CA GLU A 217 -15.99 -33.05 15.83
C GLU A 217 -16.72 -32.15 14.84
N THR A 218 -17.72 -31.44 15.33
CA THR A 218 -18.44 -30.45 14.53
C THR A 218 -17.51 -29.30 14.17
N ARG A 219 -17.47 -28.96 12.90
CA ARG A 219 -16.63 -27.88 12.37
C ARG A 219 -17.46 -26.94 11.51
N THR A 220 -16.92 -25.77 11.23
CA THR A 220 -17.46 -24.78 10.28
C THR A 220 -17.90 -25.45 8.99
N SER A 221 -19.12 -25.13 8.52
CA SER A 221 -19.72 -25.68 7.31
C SER A 221 -19.75 -24.67 6.16
N ARG A 222 -19.55 -23.38 6.44
CA ARG A 222 -19.55 -22.31 5.44
C ARG A 222 -18.52 -21.26 5.79
N VAL A 223 -17.75 -20.84 4.79
CA VAL A 223 -16.85 -19.68 4.89
C VAL A 223 -17.30 -18.65 3.89
N THR A 224 -17.52 -17.42 4.35
CA THR A 224 -17.84 -16.27 3.52
C THR A 224 -16.75 -15.22 3.67
N ARG A 225 -16.22 -14.75 2.57
CA ARG A 225 -15.22 -13.68 2.53
C ARG A 225 -15.74 -12.53 1.73
N ARG A 226 -15.59 -11.31 2.25
CA ARG A 226 -15.99 -10.09 1.58
C ARG A 226 -14.84 -9.10 1.56
N ASP A 227 -14.74 -8.32 0.47
CA ASP A 227 -13.73 -7.28 0.34
C ASP A 227 -14.28 -6.04 -0.33
N TYR A 228 -13.47 -4.99 -0.40
CA TYR A 228 -13.80 -3.73 -1.05
C TYR A 228 -12.66 -3.31 -1.97
N ASP A 229 -12.99 -3.09 -3.25
CA ASP A 229 -12.09 -2.53 -4.25
C ASP A 229 -12.52 -1.08 -4.56
N PHE A 230 -11.65 -0.13 -4.28
CA PHE A 230 -11.94 1.28 -4.53
C PHE A 230 -11.97 1.62 -6.03
N GLU A 231 -11.36 0.82 -6.90
CA GLU A 231 -11.43 0.98 -8.34
C GLU A 231 -12.79 0.50 -8.90
N LYS A 232 -13.45 -0.41 -8.18
CA LYS A 232 -14.77 -0.96 -8.52
C LYS A 232 -15.76 -0.82 -7.35
N PRO A 233 -16.02 0.39 -6.84
CA PRO A 233 -16.71 0.62 -5.56
C PRO A 233 -18.16 0.14 -5.52
N ARG A 234 -18.78 -0.12 -6.68
CA ARG A 234 -20.15 -0.66 -6.79
C ARG A 234 -20.20 -2.18 -6.84
N LEU A 235 -19.07 -2.84 -7.06
CA LEU A 235 -19.00 -4.29 -7.12
C LEU A 235 -18.94 -4.85 -5.71
N THR A 236 -19.93 -5.65 -5.32
CA THR A 236 -19.86 -6.43 -4.09
C THR A 236 -18.90 -7.60 -4.31
N LEU A 237 -17.71 -7.47 -3.75
CA LEU A 237 -16.71 -8.54 -3.73
C LEU A 237 -17.03 -9.47 -2.59
N GLU A 238 -17.84 -10.50 -2.84
CA GLU A 238 -18.17 -11.53 -1.89
C GLU A 238 -18.01 -12.90 -2.53
N SER A 239 -17.41 -13.82 -1.80
CA SER A 239 -17.20 -15.20 -2.22
C SER A 239 -17.40 -16.14 -1.03
N ALA A 240 -18.12 -17.22 -1.26
CA ALA A 240 -18.41 -18.22 -0.24
C ALA A 240 -18.03 -19.61 -0.73
N ALA A 241 -17.61 -20.46 0.22
CA ALA A 241 -17.50 -21.90 0.07
C ALA A 241 -18.39 -22.58 1.11
N ARG A 242 -19.09 -23.63 0.70
CA ARG A 242 -20.02 -24.36 1.56
C ARG A 242 -19.79 -25.86 1.45
N GLY A 243 -19.76 -26.54 2.61
CA GLY A 243 -19.80 -27.99 2.73
C GLY A 243 -21.20 -28.50 3.06
N GLU A 244 -21.43 -29.78 2.93
CA GLU A 244 -22.72 -30.43 3.19
C GLU A 244 -23.02 -30.66 4.68
N ALA A 245 -22.06 -30.36 5.57
CA ALA A 245 -22.17 -30.64 7.00
C ALA A 245 -23.24 -29.78 7.71
N ARG A 246 -23.89 -30.35 8.71
CA ARG A 246 -24.82 -29.68 9.63
C ARG A 246 -24.24 -29.64 11.03
N PRO A 247 -24.56 -28.65 11.90
CA PRO A 247 -25.39 -27.46 11.63
C PRO A 247 -24.70 -26.46 10.65
N ASP A 248 -25.45 -25.47 10.14
CA ASP A 248 -24.90 -24.40 9.32
C ASP A 248 -24.13 -23.42 10.22
N LEU A 249 -22.80 -23.56 10.23
CA LEU A 249 -21.89 -22.73 11.01
C LEU A 249 -21.03 -21.92 10.03
N GLU A 250 -21.19 -20.61 10.07
CA GLU A 250 -20.50 -19.69 9.19
C GLU A 250 -19.27 -19.09 9.86
N ASP A 251 -18.15 -19.08 9.12
CA ASP A 251 -16.97 -18.25 9.37
C ASP A 251 -16.99 -17.09 8.36
N TYR A 252 -17.26 -15.87 8.85
CA TYR A 252 -17.30 -14.64 8.03
C TYR A 252 -16.05 -13.81 8.26
N ASP A 253 -15.37 -13.45 7.17
CA ASP A 253 -14.11 -12.71 7.18
C ASP A 253 -14.17 -11.46 6.30
N TYR A 254 -13.83 -10.31 6.89
CA TYR A 254 -13.69 -9.01 6.23
C TYR A 254 -12.52 -8.24 6.87
N PRO A 255 -11.62 -7.70 6.06
CA PRO A 255 -11.47 -7.81 4.61
C PRO A 255 -10.87 -9.15 4.18
N GLY A 256 -11.41 -9.71 3.08
CA GLY A 256 -11.07 -11.05 2.60
C GLY A 256 -9.78 -11.15 1.78
N ARG A 257 -9.15 -10.04 1.44
CA ARG A 257 -7.87 -9.91 0.73
C ARG A 257 -7.91 -10.42 -0.71
N PHE A 258 -8.92 -9.99 -1.48
CA PHE A 258 -9.02 -10.31 -2.90
C PHE A 258 -9.66 -9.17 -3.69
N VAL A 259 -9.25 -9.01 -4.95
CA VAL A 259 -9.72 -7.98 -5.88
C VAL A 259 -10.56 -8.56 -7.03
N ASP A 260 -10.61 -9.89 -7.14
CA ASP A 260 -11.41 -10.61 -8.13
C ASP A 260 -12.12 -11.83 -7.50
N ARG A 261 -13.23 -12.25 -8.14
CA ARG A 261 -14.08 -13.33 -7.60
C ARG A 261 -13.42 -14.70 -7.61
N GLU A 262 -12.57 -15.01 -8.56
CA GLU A 262 -11.90 -16.31 -8.64
C GLU A 262 -10.91 -16.46 -7.50
N ARG A 263 -10.17 -15.39 -7.21
CA ARG A 263 -9.31 -15.33 -6.03
C ARG A 263 -10.11 -15.48 -4.75
N GLY A 264 -11.24 -14.77 -4.63
CA GLY A 264 -12.14 -14.87 -3.48
C GLY A 264 -12.67 -16.30 -3.26
N LYS A 265 -13.11 -16.97 -4.32
CA LYS A 265 -13.55 -18.38 -4.27
C LYS A 265 -12.41 -19.31 -3.83
N HIS A 266 -11.21 -19.13 -4.38
CA HIS A 266 -10.04 -19.90 -4.00
C HIS A 266 -9.76 -19.77 -2.49
N LEU A 267 -9.68 -18.54 -1.97
CA LEU A 267 -9.40 -18.28 -0.57
C LEU A 267 -10.51 -18.80 0.37
N ALA A 268 -11.79 -18.63 0.00
CA ALA A 268 -12.91 -19.16 0.77
C ALA A 268 -12.88 -20.69 0.81
N ARG A 269 -12.57 -21.37 -0.31
CA ARG A 269 -12.41 -22.81 -0.37
C ARG A 269 -11.25 -23.29 0.52
N ARG A 270 -10.07 -22.67 0.42
CA ARG A 270 -8.90 -23.03 1.24
C ARG A 270 -9.18 -22.83 2.74
N ALA A 271 -9.91 -21.77 3.10
CA ALA A 271 -10.32 -21.55 4.47
C ALA A 271 -11.29 -22.61 4.97
N LEU A 272 -12.27 -23.02 4.17
CA LEU A 272 -13.20 -24.09 4.52
C LEU A 272 -12.47 -25.43 4.68
N GLU A 273 -11.57 -25.79 3.77
CA GLU A 273 -10.73 -26.99 3.86
C GLU A 273 -9.92 -26.98 5.17
N ARG A 274 -9.35 -25.82 5.55
CA ARG A 274 -8.60 -25.64 6.81
C ARG A 274 -9.49 -25.86 8.03
N GLN A 275 -10.66 -25.24 8.09
CA GLN A 275 -11.60 -25.37 9.20
C GLN A 275 -12.12 -26.80 9.37
N ARG A 276 -11.97 -27.63 8.35
CA ARG A 276 -12.45 -29.00 8.33
C ARG A 276 -11.34 -30.06 8.28
N SER A 277 -10.08 -29.65 8.29
CA SER A 277 -8.95 -30.57 8.15
C SER A 277 -8.88 -31.63 9.27
N ASP A 278 -9.42 -31.31 10.46
CA ASP A 278 -9.40 -32.15 11.63
C ASP A 278 -10.82 -32.57 12.11
N TYR A 279 -11.87 -32.41 11.27
CA TYR A 279 -13.21 -32.79 11.63
C TYR A 279 -13.35 -34.29 11.97
N ARG A 280 -12.47 -35.11 11.37
CA ARG A 280 -12.31 -36.54 11.62
C ARG A 280 -10.85 -36.81 11.91
N LEU A 281 -10.49 -36.92 13.18
CA LEU A 281 -9.12 -37.08 13.65
C LEU A 281 -8.92 -38.47 14.22
N ALA A 282 -7.94 -39.18 13.73
CA ALA A 282 -7.49 -40.43 14.32
C ALA A 282 -6.30 -40.18 15.25
N GLU A 283 -6.30 -40.86 16.40
CA GLU A 283 -5.18 -40.89 17.34
C GLU A 283 -4.71 -42.34 17.50
N GLY A 284 -3.40 -42.56 17.40
CA GLY A 284 -2.85 -43.91 17.48
C GLY A 284 -1.57 -44.00 18.27
N ARG A 285 -1.21 -45.26 18.61
CA ARG A 285 0.12 -45.61 19.16
C ARG A 285 0.69 -46.77 18.36
N SER A 286 1.99 -46.76 18.14
CA SER A 286 2.67 -47.79 17.35
C SER A 286 4.11 -47.98 17.85
N ASP A 287 4.70 -49.11 17.53
CA ASP A 287 6.14 -49.40 17.61
C ASP A 287 6.80 -49.41 16.24
N GLN A 288 6.12 -48.98 15.17
CA GLN A 288 6.63 -48.86 13.81
C GLN A 288 7.42 -47.57 13.63
N SER A 289 8.75 -47.69 13.50
CA SER A 289 9.67 -46.55 13.33
C SER A 289 9.63 -45.88 11.95
N LEU A 290 8.90 -46.44 10.97
CA LEU A 290 8.70 -45.85 9.65
C LEU A 290 7.58 -44.82 9.60
N LEU A 291 6.77 -44.65 10.67
CA LEU A 291 5.73 -43.66 10.70
C LEU A 291 6.33 -42.26 10.83
N LEU A 292 6.20 -41.46 9.78
CA LEU A 292 6.68 -40.09 9.69
C LEU A 292 5.53 -39.15 9.34
N SER A 293 5.58 -37.93 9.82
CA SER A 293 4.58 -36.92 9.47
C SER A 293 4.62 -36.59 7.98
N GLY A 294 3.50 -36.21 7.38
CA GLY A 294 3.41 -35.96 5.95
C GLY A 294 3.52 -37.23 5.09
N HIS A 295 3.16 -38.40 5.64
CA HIS A 295 3.08 -39.65 4.91
C HIS A 295 1.71 -40.29 5.07
N PHE A 296 1.25 -41.00 4.06
CA PHE A 296 0.04 -41.82 4.18
C PHE A 296 0.37 -43.18 4.83
N LEU A 297 -0.35 -43.48 5.89
CA LEU A 297 -0.40 -44.78 6.55
C LEU A 297 -1.56 -45.61 5.98
N PRO A 298 -1.29 -46.64 5.19
CA PRO A 298 -2.30 -47.65 4.86
C PRO A 298 -2.52 -48.53 6.08
N LEU A 299 -3.59 -48.30 6.86
CA LEU A 299 -3.94 -49.16 8.01
C LEU A 299 -4.61 -50.44 7.53
N ALA A 300 -4.22 -51.55 8.08
CA ALA A 300 -4.77 -52.85 7.72
C ALA A 300 -5.10 -53.69 8.97
N ALA A 301 -5.95 -54.69 8.79
CA ALA A 301 -6.32 -55.66 9.82
C ALA A 301 -7.00 -55.09 11.10
N HIS A 302 -7.57 -53.86 10.97
CA HIS A 302 -8.38 -53.31 12.08
C HIS A 302 -9.76 -53.96 12.10
N PRO A 303 -10.32 -54.32 13.28
CA PRO A 303 -11.66 -54.92 13.39
C PRO A 303 -12.78 -54.08 12.79
N GLN A 304 -12.67 -52.76 12.90
CA GLN A 304 -13.57 -51.82 12.22
C GLN A 304 -13.17 -51.69 10.76
N ALA A 305 -13.88 -52.35 9.85
CA ALA A 305 -13.51 -52.46 8.43
C ALA A 305 -13.35 -51.10 7.76
N GLY A 306 -14.17 -50.11 8.08
CA GLY A 306 -14.09 -48.73 7.51
C GLY A 306 -12.89 -47.93 7.97
N TRP A 307 -12.03 -48.44 8.85
CA TRP A 307 -10.78 -47.81 9.24
C TRP A 307 -9.57 -48.39 8.53
N ASN A 308 -9.71 -49.51 7.82
CA ASN A 308 -8.70 -50.11 6.98
C ASN A 308 -8.58 -49.32 5.67
N ASP A 309 -7.99 -48.12 5.74
CA ASP A 309 -7.89 -47.14 4.67
C ASP A 309 -6.60 -46.35 4.79
N LEU A 310 -6.43 -45.33 3.92
CA LEU A 310 -5.33 -44.41 3.93
C LEU A 310 -5.55 -43.28 4.93
N TRP A 311 -4.60 -43.12 5.84
CA TRP A 311 -4.60 -42.07 6.85
C TRP A 311 -3.36 -41.20 6.69
N LEU A 312 -3.53 -39.88 6.50
CA LEU A 312 -2.44 -38.93 6.48
C LEU A 312 -1.94 -38.66 7.89
N LEU A 313 -0.70 -39.02 8.18
CA LEU A 313 -0.04 -38.73 9.44
C LEU A 313 0.24 -37.22 9.53
N THR A 314 -0.50 -36.51 10.37
CA THR A 314 -0.36 -35.06 10.52
C THR A 314 0.66 -34.67 11.57
N GLU A 315 0.81 -35.52 12.60
CA GLU A 315 1.78 -35.36 13.68
C GLU A 315 2.26 -36.74 14.14
N VAL A 316 3.55 -36.85 14.45
CA VAL A 316 4.14 -38.04 15.07
C VAL A 316 5.06 -37.61 16.22
N ILE A 317 4.86 -38.19 17.38
CA ILE A 317 5.71 -38.04 18.56
C ILE A 317 6.45 -39.34 18.78
N HIS A 318 7.76 -39.29 18.65
CA HIS A 318 8.67 -40.43 18.75
C HIS A 318 9.29 -40.51 20.15
N GLU A 319 9.47 -41.70 20.65
CA GLU A 319 10.20 -41.95 21.90
C GLU A 319 10.99 -43.24 21.77
N GLY A 320 12.28 -43.15 22.08
CA GLY A 320 13.18 -44.29 22.09
C GLY A 320 13.99 -44.36 23.36
N ARG A 321 14.23 -45.58 23.89
CA ARG A 321 15.08 -45.82 25.06
C ARG A 321 15.94 -47.04 24.83
N GLN A 322 17.26 -46.91 25.16
CA GLN A 322 18.30 -47.91 24.97
C GLN A 322 19.19 -48.02 26.21
N PRO A 323 18.63 -48.44 27.38
CA PRO A 323 19.34 -48.47 28.66
C PRO A 323 20.58 -49.40 28.64
N GLN A 324 20.64 -50.40 27.76
CA GLN A 324 21.77 -51.29 27.63
C GLN A 324 23.13 -50.60 27.33
N VAL A 325 23.13 -49.36 26.82
CA VAL A 325 24.36 -48.59 26.60
C VAL A 325 25.02 -48.15 27.91
N LEU A 326 24.32 -48.21 29.04
CA LEU A 326 24.89 -47.94 30.35
C LEU A 326 25.65 -49.12 30.93
N GLU A 327 25.53 -50.33 30.35
CA GLU A 327 26.11 -51.58 30.81
C GLU A 327 25.86 -51.81 32.34
N GLU A 328 26.82 -52.37 33.10
CA GLU A 328 26.65 -52.76 34.48
C GLU A 328 26.48 -51.61 35.49
N SER A 329 26.55 -50.36 35.10
CA SER A 329 26.40 -49.20 36.02
C SER A 329 24.94 -48.85 36.34
N ILE A 330 24.03 -49.72 36.04
CA ILE A 330 22.59 -49.50 36.18
C ILE A 330 22.11 -49.80 37.55
N VAL A 331 22.11 -48.95 38.49
CA VAL A 331 21.33 -49.27 39.65
C VAL A 331 20.37 -48.23 40.17
N SER A 332 20.38 -46.97 39.79
CA SER A 332 19.46 -46.10 40.50
C SER A 332 18.77 -44.93 39.77
N ASP A 333 19.17 -44.63 38.53
CA ASP A 333 18.61 -43.42 37.85
C ASP A 333 17.91 -43.70 36.51
N ALA A 334 17.36 -44.85 36.31
CA ALA A 334 16.28 -44.99 35.34
C ALA A 334 15.10 -44.20 35.94
N SER A 335 15.04 -42.89 35.60
CA SER A 335 13.89 -42.07 35.93
C SER A 335 12.62 -42.84 35.54
N ALA A 336 11.84 -43.22 36.53
CA ALA A 336 10.63 -43.98 36.35
C ALA A 336 9.75 -43.22 35.34
N SER A 337 9.61 -43.76 34.15
CA SER A 337 8.62 -43.21 33.19
C SER A 337 7.25 -43.37 33.83
N PRO A 338 6.39 -42.36 33.82
CA PRO A 338 5.04 -42.44 34.40
C PRO A 338 4.20 -43.63 33.88
N ASP A 339 4.61 -44.20 32.74
CA ASP A 339 3.87 -45.26 32.02
C ASP A 339 4.70 -46.52 31.74
N ASP A 340 5.68 -46.85 32.56
CA ASP A 340 6.51 -48.07 32.58
C ASP A 340 7.24 -48.42 31.24
N PHE A 341 7.46 -47.40 30.37
CA PHE A 341 8.25 -47.63 29.17
C PHE A 341 9.75 -47.61 29.46
N ARG A 342 10.37 -48.82 29.44
CA ARG A 342 11.76 -49.01 29.86
C ARG A 342 12.75 -49.09 28.70
N GLN A 343 12.34 -49.71 27.58
CA GLN A 343 13.25 -49.99 26.46
C GLN A 343 12.50 -50.10 25.13
N GLY A 344 13.22 -49.83 24.02
CA GLY A 344 12.74 -49.94 22.64
C GLY A 344 12.23 -48.65 22.06
N TYR A 345 11.42 -48.75 21.03
CA TYR A 345 10.80 -47.62 20.32
C TYR A 345 9.29 -47.63 20.46
N ARG A 346 8.71 -46.48 20.63
CA ARG A 346 7.28 -46.25 20.49
C ARG A 346 7.00 -44.90 19.86
N ASN A 347 5.84 -44.74 19.28
CA ASN A 347 5.32 -43.45 18.86
C ASN A 347 3.85 -43.27 19.19
N ARG A 348 3.45 -42.01 19.20
CA ARG A 348 2.04 -41.55 19.20
C ARG A 348 1.86 -40.72 17.96
N PHE A 349 0.71 -40.86 17.30
CA PHE A 349 0.45 -40.10 16.10
C PHE A 349 -0.96 -39.57 16.03
N GLN A 350 -1.14 -38.51 15.29
CA GLN A 350 -2.42 -38.02 14.81
C GLN A 350 -2.48 -38.18 13.28
N ALA A 351 -3.69 -38.50 12.80
CA ALA A 351 -3.90 -38.70 11.39
C ALA A 351 -5.30 -38.28 10.95
N THR A 352 -5.42 -37.85 9.71
CA THR A 352 -6.69 -37.51 9.07
C THR A 352 -6.94 -38.46 7.89
N PRO A 353 -8.20 -38.77 7.53
CA PRO A 353 -8.48 -39.61 6.38
C PRO A 353 -8.02 -38.92 5.08
N TRP A 354 -7.66 -39.71 4.08
CA TRP A 354 -7.15 -39.20 2.80
C TRP A 354 -8.12 -38.26 2.05
N GLU A 355 -9.42 -38.36 2.33
CA GLU A 355 -10.45 -37.47 1.73
C GLU A 355 -10.46 -36.07 2.35
N ALA A 356 -9.92 -35.90 3.57
CA ALA A 356 -9.87 -34.61 4.26
C ALA A 356 -8.61 -33.86 3.87
N PHE A 357 -8.76 -32.81 3.06
CA PHE A 357 -7.62 -31.98 2.65
C PHE A 357 -6.96 -31.33 3.86
N PHE A 358 -5.69 -31.64 4.06
CA PHE A 358 -4.90 -30.97 5.09
C PHE A 358 -4.53 -29.55 4.63
N ARG A 359 -4.81 -28.58 5.53
CA ARG A 359 -4.35 -27.21 5.39
C ARG A 359 -3.75 -26.74 6.71
N PRO A 360 -2.60 -26.03 6.69
CA PRO A 360 -1.99 -25.58 7.93
C PRO A 360 -2.92 -24.61 8.67
N PRO A 361 -2.95 -24.66 10.03
CA PRO A 361 -3.74 -23.73 10.83
C PRO A 361 -3.21 -22.30 10.69
N PRO A 362 -4.04 -21.25 10.92
CA PRO A 362 -3.63 -19.84 10.83
C PRO A 362 -2.84 -19.40 12.07
N THR A 363 -1.79 -20.13 12.39
CA THR A 363 -0.86 -19.85 13.47
C THR A 363 0.56 -19.89 12.94
N PRO A 364 1.35 -18.80 13.11
CA PRO A 364 1.06 -17.55 13.80
C PRO A 364 0.06 -16.65 13.05
N PRO A 365 -0.66 -15.76 13.76
CA PRO A 365 -1.55 -14.80 13.13
C PRO A 365 -0.77 -13.75 12.33
N LYS A 366 -1.40 -13.14 11.33
CA LYS A 366 -0.82 -12.02 10.59
C LYS A 366 -0.51 -10.85 11.54
N PRO A 367 0.68 -10.24 11.47
CA PRO A 367 1.00 -9.08 12.29
C PRO A 367 0.07 -7.91 12.02
N ARG A 368 -0.18 -7.08 13.04
CA ARG A 368 -1.03 -5.89 12.96
C ARG A 368 -0.28 -4.66 13.43
N ILE A 369 -0.37 -3.61 12.63
CA ILE A 369 0.14 -2.28 12.99
C ILE A 369 -1.04 -1.48 13.57
N LEU A 370 -1.07 -1.35 14.90
CA LEU A 370 -2.19 -0.71 15.61
C LEU A 370 -2.12 0.81 15.65
N GLY A 371 -0.97 1.39 15.31
CA GLY A 371 -0.73 2.84 15.31
C GLY A 371 -0.50 3.41 13.92
N THR A 372 -0.22 4.71 13.90
CA THR A 372 0.29 5.40 12.71
C THR A 372 1.81 5.36 12.68
N GLN A 373 2.37 5.39 11.49
CA GLN A 373 3.81 5.51 11.26
C GLN A 373 4.09 6.70 10.36
N SER A 374 5.28 7.26 10.44
CA SER A 374 5.72 8.23 9.45
C SER A 374 6.54 7.56 8.34
N ALA A 375 6.49 8.17 7.16
CA ALA A 375 7.23 7.75 5.99
C ALA A 375 7.55 8.98 5.13
N VAL A 376 8.51 8.86 4.22
CA VAL A 376 8.88 9.93 3.30
C VAL A 376 8.33 9.62 1.91
N VAL A 377 7.68 10.60 1.28
CA VAL A 377 7.17 10.45 -0.10
C VAL A 377 8.33 10.32 -1.07
N THR A 378 8.23 9.35 -1.98
CA THR A 378 9.28 9.02 -2.95
C THR A 378 8.77 9.10 -4.39
N GLY A 379 9.70 9.11 -5.33
CA GLY A 379 9.41 9.13 -6.76
C GLY A 379 10.68 9.04 -7.61
N PRO A 380 10.54 9.05 -8.94
CA PRO A 380 11.66 9.04 -9.85
C PRO A 380 12.58 10.24 -9.64
N LYS A 381 13.86 10.04 -9.88
CA LYS A 381 14.89 11.09 -9.72
C LYS A 381 14.55 12.34 -10.55
N GLY A 382 14.46 13.49 -9.88
CA GLY A 382 14.16 14.78 -10.50
C GLY A 382 12.68 15.12 -10.64
N GLU A 383 11.78 14.23 -10.22
CA GLU A 383 10.35 14.52 -10.07
C GLU A 383 10.09 15.17 -8.70
N GLU A 384 9.30 16.25 -8.70
CA GLU A 384 8.87 16.93 -7.45
C GLU A 384 7.52 16.41 -6.96
N ILE A 385 6.67 15.98 -7.88
CA ILE A 385 5.34 15.48 -7.63
C ILE A 385 5.17 14.18 -8.42
N HIS A 386 5.08 13.05 -7.70
CA HIS A 386 4.88 11.74 -8.29
C HIS A 386 3.58 11.13 -7.80
N CYS A 387 2.59 11.07 -8.66
CA CYS A 387 1.29 10.49 -8.33
C CYS A 387 0.68 9.78 -9.53
N ASP A 388 -0.27 8.88 -9.27
CA ASP A 388 -1.06 8.23 -10.30
C ASP A 388 -2.38 9.00 -10.58
N ARG A 389 -3.22 8.42 -11.44
CA ARG A 389 -4.54 8.98 -11.81
C ARG A 389 -5.53 9.15 -10.65
N TYR A 390 -5.30 8.50 -9.52
CA TYR A 390 -6.12 8.58 -8.31
C TYR A 390 -5.52 9.51 -7.25
N GLY A 391 -4.40 10.18 -7.56
CA GLY A 391 -3.66 11.00 -6.60
C GLY A 391 -2.98 10.19 -5.51
N ARG A 392 -2.70 8.90 -5.76
CA ARG A 392 -1.92 8.05 -4.88
C ARG A 392 -0.44 8.43 -4.97
N VAL A 393 0.30 8.21 -3.89
CA VAL A 393 1.74 8.47 -3.80
C VAL A 393 2.49 7.22 -3.37
N LYS A 394 3.79 7.21 -3.56
CA LYS A 394 4.69 6.17 -3.06
C LYS A 394 5.52 6.71 -1.92
N VAL A 395 5.90 5.85 -0.98
CA VAL A 395 6.62 6.25 0.22
C VAL A 395 7.76 5.29 0.55
N GLN A 396 8.76 5.79 1.27
CA GLN A 396 9.79 5.00 1.93
C GLN A 396 9.52 5.01 3.43
N PHE A 397 9.27 3.83 4.02
CA PHE A 397 9.18 3.67 5.47
C PHE A 397 10.57 3.72 6.11
N HIS A 398 10.68 4.30 7.30
CA HIS A 398 11.97 4.44 7.99
C HIS A 398 12.58 3.09 8.42
N TRP A 399 11.77 2.07 8.63
CA TRP A 399 12.22 0.71 8.97
C TRP A 399 12.63 -0.12 7.76
N ASP A 400 12.21 0.26 6.55
CA ASP A 400 12.58 -0.46 5.33
C ASP A 400 14.02 -0.13 4.92
N ARG A 401 14.90 -1.11 5.14
CA ARG A 401 16.34 -1.02 4.86
C ARG A 401 16.72 -1.38 3.44
N GLU A 402 15.83 -2.05 2.71
CA GLU A 402 16.08 -2.53 1.35
C GLU A 402 15.60 -1.53 0.29
N GLY A 403 14.70 -0.61 0.65
CA GLY A 403 14.18 0.42 -0.24
C GLY A 403 15.25 1.42 -0.67
N GLN A 404 15.17 1.87 -1.93
CA GLN A 404 16.12 2.79 -2.57
C GLN A 404 15.67 4.26 -2.50
N ALA A 405 14.58 4.57 -1.81
CA ALA A 405 13.94 5.88 -1.75
C ALA A 405 13.57 6.45 -3.13
N ASP A 406 13.10 5.60 -4.01
CA ASP A 406 12.68 5.90 -5.38
C ASP A 406 11.21 5.50 -5.63
N ASP A 407 10.80 5.42 -6.88
CA ASP A 407 9.46 5.02 -7.30
C ASP A 407 9.18 3.52 -7.16
N SER A 408 10.14 2.72 -6.72
CA SER A 408 9.99 1.30 -6.40
C SER A 408 9.82 1.00 -4.90
N SER A 409 9.95 2.01 -4.03
CA SER A 409 10.03 1.83 -2.58
C SER A 409 8.75 1.29 -1.93
N SER A 410 7.57 1.53 -2.51
CA SER A 410 6.31 0.98 -2.01
C SER A 410 5.30 0.74 -3.13
N CYS A 411 4.14 0.17 -2.78
CA CYS A 411 2.94 0.25 -3.61
C CYS A 411 2.42 1.69 -3.67
N TRP A 412 1.38 1.92 -4.48
CA TRP A 412 0.64 3.16 -4.51
C TRP A 412 -0.25 3.31 -3.28
N LEU A 413 0.00 4.32 -2.42
CA LEU A 413 -0.80 4.63 -1.25
C LEU A 413 -1.85 5.70 -1.59
N ARG A 414 -3.12 5.43 -1.28
CA ARG A 414 -4.17 6.45 -1.35
C ARG A 414 -3.89 7.55 -0.34
N VAL A 415 -4.18 8.79 -0.72
CA VAL A 415 -4.06 9.96 0.17
C VAL A 415 -5.46 10.34 0.65
N ALA A 416 -5.66 10.37 1.96
CA ALA A 416 -6.90 10.81 2.56
C ALA A 416 -7.08 12.32 2.34
N SER A 417 -8.32 12.73 2.07
CA SER A 417 -8.72 14.11 1.97
C SER A 417 -9.87 14.39 2.95
N GLY A 418 -9.95 15.62 3.47
CA GLY A 418 -11.05 16.04 4.32
C GLY A 418 -12.41 16.08 3.61
N TRP A 419 -12.41 16.11 2.27
CA TRP A 419 -13.61 16.15 1.45
C TRP A 419 -13.34 15.60 0.06
N ALA A 420 -14.03 14.52 -0.34
CA ALA A 420 -13.86 13.85 -1.60
C ALA A 420 -15.21 13.40 -2.18
N GLY A 421 -15.61 13.97 -3.29
CA GLY A 421 -16.82 13.62 -4.02
C GLY A 421 -16.58 13.47 -5.52
N ARG A 422 -17.65 13.22 -6.28
CA ARG A 422 -17.56 13.07 -7.73
C ARG A 422 -17.23 14.43 -8.37
N ASN A 423 -15.99 14.63 -8.80
CA ASN A 423 -15.46 15.87 -9.41
C ASN A 423 -15.59 17.12 -8.51
N TYR A 424 -15.63 16.95 -7.19
CA TYR A 424 -15.55 18.03 -6.23
C TYR A 424 -14.90 17.56 -4.93
N GLY A 425 -14.31 18.50 -4.19
CA GLY A 425 -13.62 18.23 -2.93
C GLY A 425 -12.32 19.00 -2.80
N ALA A 426 -11.50 18.60 -1.82
CA ALA A 426 -10.19 19.17 -1.59
C ALA A 426 -9.11 18.14 -1.98
N ILE A 427 -8.13 18.55 -2.76
CA ILE A 427 -7.00 17.71 -3.15
C ILE A 427 -5.70 18.49 -3.00
N ALA A 428 -4.73 17.90 -2.30
CA ALA A 428 -3.36 18.35 -2.25
C ALA A 428 -2.45 17.11 -2.26
N ILE A 429 -1.67 16.97 -3.31
CA ILE A 429 -0.77 15.82 -3.47
C ILE A 429 0.51 16.05 -2.66
N PRO A 430 0.86 15.19 -1.69
CA PRO A 430 2.15 15.25 -1.02
C PRO A 430 3.29 15.11 -2.03
N ARG A 431 4.32 15.98 -1.92
CA ARG A 431 5.44 16.00 -2.85
C ARG A 431 6.56 15.07 -2.40
N VAL A 432 7.41 14.69 -3.35
CA VAL A 432 8.62 13.90 -3.07
C VAL A 432 9.47 14.62 -1.99
N GLY A 433 9.90 13.86 -0.98
CA GLY A 433 10.64 14.38 0.16
C GLY A 433 9.78 14.82 1.35
N MET A 434 8.46 14.98 1.20
CA MET A 434 7.58 15.30 2.34
C MET A 434 7.42 14.10 3.27
N GLU A 435 7.42 14.37 4.58
CA GLU A 435 7.06 13.40 5.60
C GLU A 435 5.54 13.29 5.71
N VAL A 436 5.03 12.05 5.69
CA VAL A 436 3.61 11.75 5.76
C VAL A 436 3.30 10.79 6.91
N LEU A 437 2.09 10.92 7.45
CA LEU A 437 1.52 9.94 8.38
C LEU A 437 0.83 8.85 7.58
N VAL A 438 1.19 7.60 7.86
CA VAL A 438 0.60 6.41 7.26
C VAL A 438 -0.15 5.62 8.31
N THR A 439 -1.39 5.30 8.02
CA THR A 439 -2.22 4.35 8.76
C THR A 439 -2.41 3.08 7.93
N PHE A 440 -2.86 2.01 8.58
CA PHE A 440 -3.03 0.72 7.93
C PHE A 440 -4.49 0.28 8.10
N LEU A 441 -5.17 0.01 6.99
CA LEU A 441 -6.57 -0.43 7.03
C LEU A 441 -6.68 -1.74 7.81
N GLU A 442 -7.52 -1.77 8.85
CA GLU A 442 -7.67 -2.88 9.79
C GLU A 442 -6.35 -3.33 10.46
N GLY A 443 -5.35 -2.44 10.48
CA GLY A 443 -4.03 -2.74 11.00
C GLY A 443 -3.17 -3.63 10.09
N ASP A 444 -3.58 -3.90 8.87
CA ASP A 444 -2.86 -4.75 7.93
C ASP A 444 -1.65 -4.05 7.33
N PRO A 445 -0.41 -4.55 7.56
CA PRO A 445 0.79 -3.99 6.97
C PRO A 445 0.76 -3.86 5.44
N ASP A 446 -0.02 -4.73 4.77
CA ASP A 446 -0.13 -4.73 3.31
C ASP A 446 -1.14 -3.68 2.78
N GLN A 447 -1.81 -2.92 3.65
CA GLN A 447 -2.85 -1.95 3.30
C GLN A 447 -2.57 -0.55 3.85
N PRO A 448 -1.44 0.08 3.47
CA PRO A 448 -1.08 1.42 3.92
C PRO A 448 -1.94 2.51 3.27
N LEU A 449 -2.23 3.58 4.04
CA LEU A 449 -3.00 4.74 3.63
C LEU A 449 -2.36 6.02 4.20
N VAL A 450 -2.09 7.04 3.38
CA VAL A 450 -1.61 8.34 3.84
C VAL A 450 -2.78 9.14 4.43
N THR A 451 -2.65 9.59 5.67
CA THR A 451 -3.69 10.31 6.42
C THR A 451 -3.33 11.75 6.77
N GLY A 452 -2.09 12.17 6.55
CA GLY A 452 -1.64 13.54 6.82
C GLY A 452 -0.19 13.77 6.42
N CYS A 453 0.26 15.02 6.59
CA CYS A 453 1.65 15.43 6.37
C CYS A 453 2.21 16.03 7.68
N LEU A 454 3.51 15.90 7.88
CA LEU A 454 4.24 16.45 9.02
C LEU A 454 5.31 17.43 8.55
N PHE A 455 5.45 18.52 9.31
CA PHE A 455 6.61 19.40 9.16
C PHE A 455 7.80 18.83 9.97
N HIS A 456 8.99 18.99 9.44
CA HIS A 456 10.22 18.60 10.12
C HIS A 456 11.34 19.63 9.87
N ARG A 457 12.55 19.39 10.37
CA ARG A 457 13.64 20.37 10.34
C ARG A 457 14.02 20.83 8.92
N GLU A 458 13.98 19.93 7.94
CA GLU A 458 14.32 20.26 6.54
C GLU A 458 13.13 20.84 5.77
N HIS A 459 11.89 20.49 6.19
CA HIS A 459 10.66 21.07 5.67
C HIS A 459 9.92 21.80 6.78
N PRO A 460 10.38 23.02 7.17
CA PRO A 460 9.78 23.78 8.25
C PRO A 460 8.43 24.38 7.86
N VAL A 461 7.69 24.81 8.87
CA VAL A 461 6.44 25.56 8.68
C VAL A 461 6.65 26.84 7.83
N PRO A 462 5.64 27.28 7.06
CA PRO A 462 5.76 28.44 6.15
C PRO A 462 6.17 29.77 6.80
N TYR A 463 5.92 29.92 8.10
CA TYR A 463 6.26 31.11 8.89
C TYR A 463 6.85 30.67 10.23
N GLU A 464 7.85 31.42 10.69
CA GLU A 464 8.55 31.12 11.94
C GLU A 464 7.61 31.13 13.14
N LEU A 465 7.63 30.02 13.89
CA LEU A 465 6.91 29.85 15.15
C LEU A 465 7.88 30.00 16.35
N PRO A 466 7.41 30.47 17.50
CA PRO A 466 6.07 30.88 17.86
C PRO A 466 5.69 32.32 17.45
N GLY A 467 6.56 33.07 16.78
CA GLY A 467 6.35 34.48 16.42
C GLY A 467 5.07 34.75 15.63
N HIS A 468 4.71 33.84 14.75
CA HIS A 468 3.55 33.95 13.87
C HIS A 468 2.42 32.94 14.20
N LYS A 469 2.23 32.60 15.46
CA LYS A 469 1.23 31.62 15.93
C LYS A 469 -0.24 32.01 15.63
N THR A 470 -0.50 33.25 15.29
CA THR A 470 -1.82 33.78 14.93
C THR A 470 -2.13 33.67 13.45
N ARG A 471 -1.20 33.14 12.65
CA ARG A 471 -1.38 32.97 11.21
C ARG A 471 -1.94 31.60 10.84
N SER A 472 -2.98 31.59 10.03
CA SER A 472 -3.47 30.44 9.28
C SER A 472 -3.08 30.60 7.82
N VAL A 473 -2.45 29.55 7.22
CA VAL A 473 -1.84 29.67 5.89
C VAL A 473 -2.16 28.46 5.03
N PHE A 474 -2.57 28.73 3.81
CA PHE A 474 -2.50 27.78 2.71
C PHE A 474 -1.51 28.32 1.68
N LYS A 475 -0.37 27.63 1.51
CA LYS A 475 0.71 28.05 0.61
C LYS A 475 1.17 26.89 -0.25
N SER A 476 1.21 27.11 -1.56
CA SER A 476 1.76 26.16 -2.54
C SER A 476 3.09 26.68 -3.10
N LEU A 477 3.80 25.82 -3.81
CA LEU A 477 5.02 26.20 -4.53
C LEU A 477 4.86 25.88 -6.01
N SER A 478 5.39 26.74 -6.86
CA SER A 478 5.47 26.47 -8.30
C SER A 478 6.33 25.23 -8.58
N SER A 479 5.92 24.40 -9.52
CA SER A 479 6.64 23.19 -9.95
C SER A 479 6.70 23.16 -11.48
N PRO A 480 7.83 22.69 -12.07
CA PRO A 480 9.07 22.24 -11.45
C PRO A 480 10.01 23.41 -11.12
N GLY A 481 10.81 23.25 -10.03
CA GLY A 481 11.97 24.10 -9.72
C GLY A 481 11.72 25.58 -9.56
N GLY A 482 10.46 26.01 -9.48
CA GLY A 482 10.08 27.42 -9.50
C GLY A 482 10.23 28.09 -8.13
N GLY A 483 10.84 29.29 -8.09
CA GLY A 483 10.88 30.14 -6.89
C GLY A 483 9.56 30.85 -6.58
N GLY A 484 8.44 30.53 -7.27
CA GLY A 484 7.14 31.14 -7.10
C GLY A 484 6.21 30.36 -6.15
N TYR A 485 5.12 31.02 -5.73
CA TYR A 485 4.13 30.40 -4.84
C TYR A 485 2.75 31.07 -4.99
N ASN A 486 1.69 30.36 -4.62
CA ASN A 486 0.38 30.97 -4.36
C ASN A 486 0.07 30.85 -2.86
N GLU A 487 -0.58 31.86 -2.30
CA GLU A 487 -0.84 31.89 -0.87
C GLU A 487 -2.20 32.52 -0.51
N LEU A 488 -2.93 31.87 0.36
CA LEU A 488 -4.01 32.46 1.15
C LEU A 488 -3.58 32.45 2.63
N ARG A 489 -3.43 33.64 3.21
CA ARG A 489 -3.02 33.80 4.60
C ARG A 489 -4.03 34.63 5.37
N ILE A 490 -4.33 34.21 6.57
CA ILE A 490 -5.17 34.93 7.53
C ILE A 490 -4.30 35.23 8.75
N GLU A 491 -4.16 36.50 9.11
CA GLU A 491 -3.49 36.96 10.33
C GLU A 491 -4.59 37.47 11.29
N ASP A 492 -4.67 36.84 12.48
CA ASP A 492 -5.67 37.17 13.51
C ASP A 492 -5.08 37.96 14.70
N ARG A 493 -3.90 38.51 14.56
CA ARG A 493 -3.29 39.32 15.61
C ARG A 493 -4.07 40.59 15.78
N LYS A 494 -4.62 40.84 16.99
CA LYS A 494 -5.42 42.00 17.33
C LYS A 494 -4.76 43.32 16.92
N GLY A 495 -5.44 44.11 16.10
CA GLY A 495 -4.97 45.38 15.56
C GLY A 495 -4.02 45.22 14.36
N GLN A 496 -3.79 44.01 13.88
CA GLN A 496 -2.98 43.72 12.68
C GLN A 496 -3.66 42.64 11.82
N GLU A 497 -4.96 42.51 11.96
CA GLU A 497 -5.76 41.51 11.24
C GLU A 497 -5.66 41.74 9.72
N GLN A 498 -5.42 40.69 8.97
CA GLN A 498 -5.21 40.75 7.52
C GLN A 498 -5.66 39.47 6.84
N ILE A 499 -6.34 39.59 5.71
CA ILE A 499 -6.46 38.54 4.71
C ILE A 499 -5.54 38.91 3.55
N PHE A 500 -4.56 38.07 3.25
CA PHE A 500 -3.59 38.25 2.18
C PHE A 500 -3.77 37.15 1.15
N VAL A 501 -3.91 37.56 -0.12
CA VAL A 501 -4.00 36.65 -1.25
C VAL A 501 -2.86 37.00 -2.21
N HIS A 502 -2.10 36.00 -2.59
CA HIS A 502 -1.01 36.12 -3.56
C HIS A 502 -1.16 35.06 -4.66
N ALA A 503 -1.30 35.53 -5.88
CA ALA A 503 -1.23 34.73 -7.08
C ALA A 503 0.13 34.96 -7.76
N GLN A 504 0.89 33.91 -8.00
CA GLN A 504 2.21 34.00 -8.64
C GLN A 504 2.14 34.55 -10.05
N ARG A 505 1.06 34.28 -10.75
CA ARG A 505 0.88 34.67 -12.14
C ARG A 505 -0.48 35.30 -12.38
N ASP A 506 -1.52 34.51 -12.47
CA ASP A 506 -2.84 34.94 -12.88
C ASP A 506 -3.84 34.78 -11.73
N TRP A 507 -4.79 35.70 -11.63
CA TRP A 507 -5.93 35.64 -10.73
C TRP A 507 -7.20 35.80 -11.56
N ASP A 508 -7.99 34.72 -11.66
CA ASP A 508 -9.28 34.70 -12.32
C ASP A 508 -10.40 34.63 -11.30
N GLU A 509 -11.37 35.54 -11.43
CA GLU A 509 -12.57 35.60 -10.58
C GLU A 509 -13.83 35.52 -11.45
N ASN A 510 -14.59 34.44 -11.31
CA ASN A 510 -15.81 34.21 -12.08
C ASN A 510 -17.02 34.16 -11.17
N ILE A 511 -17.81 35.23 -11.14
CA ILE A 511 -18.97 35.39 -10.29
C ILE A 511 -20.23 35.27 -11.15
N LYS A 512 -21.06 34.27 -10.92
CA LYS A 512 -22.24 33.98 -11.74
C LYS A 512 -23.44 34.86 -11.44
N HIS A 513 -23.41 35.61 -10.34
CA HIS A 513 -24.53 36.51 -9.96
C HIS A 513 -23.98 37.85 -9.46
N ASP A 514 -24.06 38.18 -8.19
CA ASP A 514 -23.69 39.49 -7.68
C ASP A 514 -22.33 39.52 -6.99
N GLN A 515 -21.56 40.59 -7.22
CA GLN A 515 -20.40 40.94 -6.40
C GLN A 515 -20.72 42.20 -5.60
N LYS A 516 -20.52 42.20 -4.28
CA LYS A 516 -20.70 43.34 -3.38
C LYS A 516 -19.44 43.57 -2.59
N ILE A 517 -18.81 44.73 -2.81
CA ILE A 517 -17.57 45.15 -2.13
C ILE A 517 -17.88 46.36 -1.26
N ARG A 518 -17.54 46.30 0.05
CA ARG A 518 -17.58 47.43 0.97
C ARG A 518 -16.23 47.62 1.62
N VAL A 519 -15.60 48.77 1.40
CA VAL A 519 -14.32 49.14 2.00
C VAL A 519 -14.55 50.24 3.03
N GLY A 520 -14.18 49.97 4.29
CA GLY A 520 -14.42 50.89 5.42
C GLY A 520 -13.47 52.10 5.46
N HIS A 521 -12.33 52.03 4.79
CA HIS A 521 -11.34 53.11 4.80
C HIS A 521 -10.87 53.42 3.38
N GLN A 522 -9.75 52.92 2.91
CA GLN A 522 -9.19 53.27 1.61
C GLN A 522 -9.12 52.04 0.70
N ARG A 523 -9.25 52.27 -0.61
CA ARG A 523 -8.98 51.31 -1.67
C ARG A 523 -7.86 51.81 -2.56
N HIS A 524 -6.83 50.99 -2.79
CA HIS A 524 -5.72 51.26 -3.67
C HIS A 524 -5.67 50.21 -4.78
N ASP A 525 -5.73 50.64 -6.02
CA ASP A 525 -5.62 49.79 -7.20
C ASP A 525 -4.41 50.28 -8.04
N THR A 526 -3.52 49.38 -8.40
CA THR A 526 -2.39 49.63 -9.29
C THR A 526 -2.33 48.58 -10.39
N VAL A 527 -2.45 49.02 -11.64
CA VAL A 527 -2.34 48.19 -12.83
C VAL A 527 -1.12 48.65 -13.64
N GLN A 528 -0.13 47.80 -13.78
CA GLN A 528 1.13 48.16 -14.44
C GLN A 528 1.05 48.18 -15.99
N ALA A 529 0.06 47.51 -16.56
CA ALA A 529 -0.17 47.46 -18.00
C ALA A 529 -1.57 47.98 -18.32
N ASN A 530 -2.33 47.35 -19.18
CA ASN A 530 -3.63 47.81 -19.62
C ASN A 530 -4.73 47.37 -18.63
N SER A 531 -5.73 48.20 -18.44
CA SER A 531 -6.97 47.84 -17.74
C SER A 531 -8.13 47.92 -18.70
N TYR A 532 -8.99 46.90 -18.71
CA TYR A 532 -10.17 46.81 -19.57
C TYR A 532 -11.41 46.62 -18.68
N SER A 533 -12.47 47.40 -18.95
CA SER A 533 -13.74 47.31 -18.26
C SER A 533 -14.89 47.41 -19.25
N GLU A 534 -15.85 46.51 -19.21
CA GLU A 534 -17.08 46.55 -20.00
C GLU A 534 -18.31 46.46 -19.08
N PHE A 535 -19.18 47.43 -19.13
CA PHE A 535 -20.45 47.43 -18.46
C PHE A 535 -21.57 47.25 -19.50
N LYS A 536 -22.21 46.07 -19.51
CA LYS A 536 -23.25 45.72 -20.53
C LYS A 536 -24.59 46.36 -20.25
N ALA A 537 -24.73 47.06 -19.11
CA ALA A 537 -25.89 47.84 -18.71
C ALA A 537 -25.42 49.19 -18.18
N GLU A 538 -26.02 49.72 -17.14
CA GLU A 538 -25.73 51.04 -16.59
C GLU A 538 -24.54 51.02 -15.63
N GLU A 539 -23.69 52.07 -15.69
CA GLU A 539 -22.70 52.37 -14.66
C GLU A 539 -23.16 53.54 -13.82
N HIS A 540 -23.31 53.33 -12.51
CA HIS A 540 -23.61 54.43 -11.55
C HIS A 540 -22.36 54.73 -10.72
N ARG A 541 -21.90 55.97 -10.78
CA ARG A 541 -20.74 56.44 -10.02
C ARG A 541 -21.04 57.74 -9.27
N THR A 542 -20.88 57.74 -7.95
CA THR A 542 -21.02 58.94 -7.12
C THR A 542 -19.73 59.21 -6.36
N THR A 543 -19.20 60.43 -6.42
CA THR A 543 -18.04 60.90 -5.66
C THR A 543 -18.46 62.05 -4.80
N HIS A 544 -18.42 61.91 -3.46
CA HIS A 544 -18.86 62.95 -2.53
C HIS A 544 -17.84 64.06 -2.30
N ALA A 545 -16.60 63.88 -2.67
CA ALA A 545 -15.53 64.86 -2.54
C ALA A 545 -14.89 65.14 -3.91
N GLU A 546 -13.61 65.43 -3.96
CA GLU A 546 -12.91 65.70 -5.18
C GLU A 546 -12.63 64.44 -6.01
N ARG A 547 -12.80 64.51 -7.32
CA ARG A 547 -12.30 63.54 -8.28
C ARG A 547 -11.15 64.19 -9.05
N LYS A 548 -9.96 63.57 -9.00
CA LYS A 548 -8.76 63.95 -9.75
C LYS A 548 -8.45 62.89 -10.80
N VAL A 549 -8.30 63.34 -12.05
CA VAL A 549 -7.93 62.43 -13.15
C VAL A 549 -6.76 63.09 -13.90
N GLU A 550 -5.71 62.34 -14.07
CA GLU A 550 -4.57 62.72 -14.92
C GLU A 550 -4.42 61.68 -16.05
N VAL A 551 -4.48 62.12 -17.30
CA VAL A 551 -4.22 61.28 -18.48
C VAL A 551 -2.98 61.84 -19.16
N ARG A 552 -1.87 61.07 -19.13
CA ARG A 552 -0.57 61.55 -19.64
C ARG A 552 -0.40 61.39 -21.16
N ALA A 553 -1.38 60.84 -21.82
CA ALA A 553 -1.43 60.72 -23.28
C ALA A 553 -2.78 61.29 -23.78
N SER A 554 -3.47 60.57 -24.63
CA SER A 554 -4.76 60.99 -25.18
C SER A 554 -5.93 60.44 -24.38
N ASP A 555 -6.97 61.24 -24.18
CA ASP A 555 -8.25 60.81 -23.65
C ASP A 555 -9.28 60.77 -24.79
N HIS A 556 -9.92 59.62 -25.00
CA HIS A 556 -10.91 59.38 -26.05
C HIS A 556 -12.27 59.08 -25.46
N LEU A 557 -13.25 59.95 -25.70
CA LEU A 557 -14.63 59.77 -25.26
C LEU A 557 -15.55 59.72 -26.48
N THR A 558 -16.34 58.64 -26.59
CA THR A 558 -17.41 58.51 -27.59
C THR A 558 -18.71 58.29 -26.85
N VAL A 559 -19.71 59.16 -27.13
CA VAL A 559 -21.07 59.05 -26.59
C VAL A 559 -22.06 58.92 -27.73
N ALA A 560 -22.80 57.80 -27.80
CA ALA A 560 -23.68 57.55 -28.94
C ALA A 560 -24.91 58.45 -29.00
N ASN A 561 -25.42 58.88 -27.87
CA ASN A 561 -26.59 59.76 -27.76
C ASN A 561 -26.22 61.13 -27.15
N ASP A 562 -26.67 61.43 -25.96
CA ASP A 562 -26.51 62.75 -25.34
C ASP A 562 -25.47 62.72 -24.22
N GLN A 563 -24.66 63.76 -24.18
CA GLN A 563 -23.80 64.04 -23.03
C GLN A 563 -24.30 65.26 -22.28
N HIS A 564 -24.73 65.08 -21.03
CA HIS A 564 -25.14 66.16 -20.14
C HIS A 564 -24.04 66.52 -19.15
N LEU A 565 -23.58 67.79 -19.20
CA LEU A 565 -22.59 68.28 -18.25
C LEU A 565 -23.20 69.48 -17.49
N LYS A 566 -23.39 69.36 -16.17
CA LYS A 566 -23.90 70.44 -15.30
C LYS A 566 -22.85 70.78 -14.24
N ILE A 567 -22.34 71.97 -14.24
CA ILE A 567 -21.35 72.48 -13.31
C ILE A 567 -21.92 73.69 -12.57
N ALA A 568 -21.89 73.66 -11.24
CA ALA A 568 -22.53 74.69 -10.42
C ALA A 568 -21.70 75.97 -10.37
N SER A 569 -20.41 75.93 -10.52
CA SER A 569 -19.55 77.12 -10.43
C SER A 569 -18.86 77.42 -11.75
N GLY A 570 -17.67 76.91 -12.03
CA GLY A 570 -16.94 77.28 -13.23
C GLY A 570 -16.45 76.06 -13.99
N GLN A 571 -16.44 76.11 -15.34
CA GLN A 571 -15.78 75.16 -16.21
C GLN A 571 -14.60 75.89 -16.87
N PHE A 572 -13.39 75.36 -16.69
CA PHE A 572 -12.19 75.87 -17.30
C PHE A 572 -11.65 74.86 -18.29
N VAL A 573 -11.50 75.26 -19.55
CA VAL A 573 -10.95 74.45 -20.63
C VAL A 573 -9.80 75.19 -21.26
N GLU A 574 -8.61 74.54 -21.27
CA GLU A 574 -7.41 75.10 -21.90
C GLU A 574 -6.78 74.06 -22.84
N ALA A 575 -6.48 74.40 -24.04
CA ALA A 575 -5.78 73.59 -25.00
C ALA A 575 -4.58 74.36 -25.59
N GLY A 576 -3.43 73.71 -25.69
CA GLY A 576 -2.20 74.34 -26.21
C GLY A 576 -2.25 74.70 -27.70
N GLN A 577 -3.08 74.06 -28.48
CA GLN A 577 -3.13 74.29 -29.95
C GLN A 577 -4.57 74.68 -30.39
N GLU A 578 -5.57 73.84 -30.16
CA GLU A 578 -6.89 73.99 -30.76
C GLU A 578 -8.00 73.52 -29.83
N ILE A 579 -9.10 74.27 -29.74
CA ILE A 579 -10.40 73.84 -29.26
C ILE A 579 -11.34 73.85 -30.45
N HIS A 580 -11.77 72.72 -30.93
CA HIS A 580 -12.71 72.59 -32.05
C HIS A 580 -14.08 72.19 -31.55
N LEU A 581 -15.07 73.06 -31.70
CA LEU A 581 -16.47 72.82 -31.38
C LEU A 581 -17.27 72.83 -32.71
N SER A 582 -17.85 71.66 -33.05
CA SER A 582 -18.63 71.52 -34.30
C SER A 582 -19.98 70.88 -33.99
N SER A 583 -21.04 71.39 -34.62
CA SER A 583 -22.37 70.84 -34.58
C SER A 583 -23.00 70.80 -35.96
N GLY A 584 -23.69 69.71 -36.31
CA GLY A 584 -24.41 69.60 -37.58
C GLY A 584 -25.60 70.52 -37.75
N LEU A 585 -26.17 71.01 -36.66
CA LEU A 585 -27.40 71.81 -36.72
C LEU A 585 -27.25 73.16 -35.97
N LYS A 586 -26.83 73.19 -34.72
CA LYS A 586 -26.92 74.39 -33.90
C LYS A 586 -25.87 74.40 -32.78
N VAL A 587 -25.23 75.56 -32.60
CA VAL A 587 -24.43 75.91 -31.41
C VAL A 587 -25.04 77.11 -30.78
N VAL A 588 -25.31 77.01 -29.49
CA VAL A 588 -25.81 78.18 -28.68
C VAL A 588 -24.75 78.43 -27.61
N LEU A 589 -24.32 79.72 -27.57
CA LEU A 589 -23.46 80.22 -26.49
C LEU A 589 -24.26 81.33 -25.79
N GLU A 590 -24.58 81.12 -24.51
CA GLU A 590 -25.37 82.03 -23.72
C GLU A 590 -24.62 82.39 -22.45
N ALA A 591 -24.58 83.66 -22.11
CA ALA A 591 -23.99 84.14 -20.88
C ALA A 591 -24.92 85.17 -20.25
N GLY A 592 -25.20 85.06 -18.94
CA GLY A 592 -26.13 85.96 -18.23
C GLY A 592 -25.60 87.39 -18.12
N ALA A 593 -24.33 87.62 -18.14
CA ALA A 593 -23.72 88.94 -17.98
C ALA A 593 -22.81 89.35 -19.15
N GLU A 594 -21.88 88.49 -19.53
CA GLU A 594 -20.90 88.86 -20.60
C GLU A 594 -20.49 87.60 -21.35
N LEU A 595 -20.46 87.69 -22.70
CA LEU A 595 -19.83 86.77 -23.62
C LEU A 595 -18.70 87.47 -24.34
N THR A 596 -17.45 87.02 -24.16
CA THR A 596 -16.29 87.57 -24.87
C THR A 596 -15.63 86.48 -25.73
N LEU A 597 -15.50 86.72 -27.04
CA LEU A 597 -14.73 85.92 -27.96
C LEU A 597 -13.45 86.72 -28.38
N LYS A 598 -12.23 86.19 -28.04
CA LYS A 598 -10.97 86.90 -28.24
C LYS A 598 -10.01 86.11 -29.11
N GLY A 599 -9.39 86.68 -30.08
CA GLY A 599 -8.38 86.06 -30.93
C GLY A 599 -7.45 87.09 -31.60
N GLY A 600 -6.13 86.82 -31.54
CA GLY A 600 -5.13 87.66 -32.23
C GLY A 600 -5.14 89.15 -31.93
N GLY A 601 -5.50 89.51 -30.70
CA GLY A 601 -5.61 90.94 -30.34
C GLY A 601 -6.96 91.57 -30.67
N SER A 602 -7.86 90.91 -31.37
CA SER A 602 -9.23 91.29 -31.67
C SER A 602 -10.24 90.54 -30.77
N PHE A 603 -11.39 91.18 -30.54
CA PHE A 603 -12.46 90.51 -29.73
C PHE A 603 -13.88 90.90 -30.16
N LEU A 604 -14.79 90.04 -29.93
CA LEU A 604 -16.26 90.32 -29.90
C LEU A 604 -16.73 90.18 -28.46
N LYS A 605 -17.38 91.21 -27.91
CA LYS A 605 -17.96 91.17 -26.56
C LYS A 605 -19.45 91.56 -26.64
N LEU A 606 -20.27 90.78 -25.95
CA LEU A 606 -21.69 91.02 -25.72
C LEU A 606 -21.90 91.17 -24.22
N ASP A 607 -22.41 92.29 -23.83
CA ASP A 607 -22.74 92.62 -22.46
C ASP A 607 -24.01 93.55 -22.38
N ALA A 608 -24.42 93.96 -21.13
CA ALA A 608 -25.56 94.79 -20.93
C ALA A 608 -25.47 96.13 -21.64
N SER A 609 -24.29 96.59 -22.07
CA SER A 609 -24.10 97.87 -22.80
C SER A 609 -24.24 97.71 -24.34
N GLY A 610 -24.35 96.43 -24.82
CA GLY A 610 -24.51 96.20 -26.23
C GLY A 610 -23.44 95.28 -26.84
N VAL A 611 -23.20 95.35 -28.12
CA VAL A 611 -22.24 94.57 -28.87
C VAL A 611 -20.99 95.40 -29.18
N THR A 612 -19.84 94.99 -28.67
CA THR A 612 -18.55 95.68 -28.98
C THR A 612 -17.72 94.76 -29.88
N LEU A 613 -17.34 95.33 -31.04
CA LEU A 613 -16.37 94.78 -31.97
C LEU A 613 -15.11 95.59 -31.97
N SER A 614 -13.95 95.04 -31.71
CA SER A 614 -12.67 95.76 -31.67
C SER A 614 -11.56 94.92 -32.37
N GLY A 615 -10.78 95.53 -33.18
CA GLY A 615 -9.66 94.95 -33.89
C GLY A 615 -9.00 96.01 -34.84
N ALA A 616 -7.83 95.76 -35.41
CA ALA A 616 -7.11 96.61 -36.32
C ALA A 616 -7.94 96.94 -37.59
N ASN A 617 -8.82 96.01 -38.01
CA ASN A 617 -9.80 96.25 -39.09
C ASN A 617 -11.11 95.44 -38.72
N VAL A 618 -12.24 96.12 -38.82
CA VAL A 618 -13.57 95.48 -38.72
C VAL A 618 -14.16 95.30 -40.10
N ARG A 619 -14.31 94.16 -40.58
CA ARG A 619 -14.87 93.82 -41.90
C ARG A 619 -16.26 93.27 -41.75
N VAL A 620 -17.27 93.87 -42.27
CA VAL A 620 -18.66 93.46 -42.26
C VAL A 620 -19.04 93.15 -43.73
N ASN A 621 -19.48 91.94 -44.01
CA ASN A 621 -19.99 91.48 -45.32
C ASN A 621 -18.92 91.70 -46.49
N SER A 622 -17.64 91.54 -46.14
CA SER A 622 -16.56 91.87 -47.09
C SER A 622 -15.96 90.60 -47.81
N GLY A 623 -16.59 89.42 -47.70
CA GLY A 623 -16.07 88.17 -48.16
C GLY A 623 -14.90 87.67 -47.32
N GLY A 624 -14.44 86.43 -47.51
CA GLY A 624 -13.34 85.75 -46.81
C GLY A 624 -13.60 84.26 -46.70
N SER A 625 -12.62 83.50 -46.29
CA SER A 625 -12.75 82.06 -46.03
C SER A 625 -12.75 81.80 -44.55
N PRO A 626 -13.70 80.98 -44.00
CA PRO A 626 -13.65 80.57 -42.62
C PRO A 626 -12.47 79.62 -42.33
N GLY A 627 -11.99 79.61 -41.12
CA GLY A 627 -11.01 78.64 -40.72
C GLY A 627 -11.66 77.25 -40.62
N ASN A 628 -10.87 76.22 -40.86
CA ASN A 628 -11.28 74.80 -40.70
C ASN A 628 -10.68 74.26 -39.44
N GLY A 629 -11.47 73.50 -38.67
CA GLY A 629 -10.99 72.74 -37.53
C GLY A 629 -10.66 71.28 -37.90
N SER A 630 -9.90 70.60 -37.06
CA SER A 630 -9.41 69.24 -37.31
C SER A 630 -10.40 68.11 -37.07
N GLY A 631 -11.54 68.33 -36.48
CA GLY A 631 -12.56 67.29 -36.19
C GLY A 631 -12.14 66.30 -35.08
N ALA A 632 -13.13 65.62 -34.52
CA ALA A 632 -12.88 64.61 -33.51
C ALA A 632 -12.75 63.21 -34.14
N ALA A 633 -11.74 62.45 -33.75
CA ALA A 633 -11.49 61.08 -34.19
C ALA A 633 -11.12 60.16 -32.99
N PRO A 634 -12.04 59.93 -32.06
CA PRO A 634 -11.74 59.09 -30.89
C PRO A 634 -11.58 57.63 -31.28
N LEU A 635 -10.62 56.93 -30.62
CA LEU A 635 -10.44 55.50 -30.72
C LEU A 635 -11.44 54.80 -29.78
N LEU A 636 -11.92 53.61 -30.21
CA LEU A 636 -12.80 52.79 -29.39
C LEU A 636 -11.97 51.95 -28.40
N PRO A 637 -12.49 51.63 -27.20
CA PRO A 637 -11.85 50.74 -26.25
C PRO A 637 -11.83 49.31 -26.74
N GLY A 638 -10.78 48.54 -26.38
CA GLY A 638 -10.73 47.10 -26.60
C GLY A 638 -11.63 46.36 -25.57
N PRO A 639 -12.19 45.21 -25.93
CA PRO A 639 -12.93 44.38 -25.01
C PRO A 639 -12.05 43.72 -23.95
N PRO A 640 -12.56 43.46 -22.72
CA PRO A 640 -11.87 42.63 -21.73
C PRO A 640 -11.81 41.19 -22.19
N LEU A 641 -10.78 40.44 -21.73
CA LEU A 641 -10.74 38.95 -21.84
C LEU A 641 -11.69 38.32 -20.83
N ASP A 642 -12.25 37.17 -21.20
CA ASP A 642 -13.04 36.37 -20.27
C ASP A 642 -12.13 35.73 -19.20
N ALA A 643 -12.61 35.69 -17.96
CA ALA A 643 -11.99 34.89 -16.91
C ALA A 643 -12.11 33.40 -17.22
N ASP A 644 -11.15 32.59 -16.74
CA ASP A 644 -11.17 31.13 -16.93
C ASP A 644 -12.50 30.54 -16.45
N ALA A 645 -13.17 29.83 -17.33
CA ALA A 645 -14.46 29.21 -17.06
C ALA A 645 -14.37 27.93 -16.22
N ALA A 646 -13.17 27.44 -15.91
CA ALA A 646 -12.82 26.23 -15.16
C ALA A 646 -13.96 25.20 -15.04
N THR A 647 -14.05 24.28 -15.98
CA THR A 647 -15.05 23.22 -15.92
C THR A 647 -14.53 22.10 -14.99
N ALA A 648 -15.32 21.73 -13.97
CA ALA A 648 -14.95 20.67 -13.04
C ALA A 648 -14.60 19.37 -13.78
N GLY A 649 -13.39 18.83 -13.52
CA GLY A 649 -12.88 17.61 -14.14
C GLY A 649 -12.16 17.78 -15.48
N GLN A 650 -12.04 18.99 -16.03
CA GLN A 650 -11.16 19.26 -17.16
C GLN A 650 -9.70 19.40 -16.70
N VAL A 651 -8.82 18.69 -17.40
CA VAL A 651 -7.39 18.94 -17.29
C VAL A 651 -7.13 20.22 -18.08
N LEU A 652 -6.57 21.24 -17.44
CA LEU A 652 -6.06 22.42 -18.14
C LEU A 652 -4.87 21.97 -18.97
N ASP A 653 -5.02 21.92 -20.29
CA ASP A 653 -3.92 21.70 -21.21
C ASP A 653 -2.95 22.87 -21.09
N ASN A 654 -1.81 22.62 -20.47
CA ASN A 654 -0.72 23.58 -20.46
C ASN A 654 0.08 23.44 -21.76
N PRO A 655 -0.05 24.35 -22.72
CA PRO A 655 0.62 24.25 -24.03
C PRO A 655 2.16 24.29 -23.96
N ALA A 656 2.74 24.51 -22.78
CA ALA A 656 4.20 24.55 -22.59
C ALA A 656 4.85 23.17 -22.36
N ARG A 657 4.09 22.06 -22.33
CA ARG A 657 4.64 20.70 -22.06
C ARG A 657 4.22 19.62 -23.03
N SER A 658 4.20 19.87 -24.34
CA SER A 658 4.24 18.77 -25.30
C SER A 658 5.68 18.25 -25.43
N ARG A 659 6.17 17.47 -24.49
CA ARG A 659 7.18 16.46 -24.79
C ARG A 659 6.45 15.27 -25.41
N PRO A 660 6.91 14.72 -26.53
CA PRO A 660 6.30 13.53 -27.09
C PRO A 660 6.48 12.37 -26.11
N GLU A 661 5.37 11.88 -25.51
CA GLU A 661 5.35 10.62 -24.81
C GLU A 661 5.82 9.52 -25.76
N ARG A 662 6.80 8.74 -25.32
CA ARG A 662 7.12 7.46 -25.98
C ARG A 662 5.91 6.57 -25.81
N LYS A 663 5.15 6.38 -26.85
CA LYS A 663 4.07 5.39 -26.90
C LYS A 663 4.67 4.00 -26.73
N GLY A 664 4.50 3.41 -25.54
CA GLY A 664 4.49 1.97 -25.36
C GLY A 664 3.15 1.44 -25.90
N PRO A 665 3.03 0.15 -26.23
CA PRO A 665 1.78 -0.39 -26.72
C PRO A 665 0.71 -0.35 -25.62
N GLU A 666 -0.15 0.65 -25.65
CA GLU A 666 -1.36 0.69 -24.83
C GLU A 666 -2.40 -0.30 -25.39
N GLN A 667 -2.79 -1.28 -24.59
CA GLN A 667 -4.04 -1.99 -24.81
C GLN A 667 -5.20 -1.03 -24.52
N LEU A 668 -5.87 -0.59 -25.57
CA LEU A 668 -7.14 0.11 -25.46
C LEU A 668 -8.19 -0.84 -24.84
N ILE A 669 -8.56 -0.59 -23.58
CA ILE A 669 -9.78 -1.17 -23.01
C ILE A 669 -10.93 -0.25 -23.43
N VAL A 670 -11.69 -0.68 -24.43
CA VAL A 670 -12.95 -0.03 -24.80
C VAL A 670 -14.05 -0.57 -23.89
N ASP A 671 -14.58 0.26 -23.02
CA ASP A 671 -15.80 -0.04 -22.26
C ASP A 671 -17.00 0.04 -23.21
N VAL A 672 -17.45 -1.12 -23.68
CA VAL A 672 -18.69 -1.24 -24.44
C VAL A 672 -19.83 -1.50 -23.45
N TRP A 673 -20.66 -0.50 -23.21
CA TRP A 673 -21.97 -0.65 -22.58
C TRP A 673 -22.97 -1.14 -23.64
N GLY A 674 -23.29 -2.41 -23.63
CA GLY A 674 -24.32 -3.05 -24.44
C GLY A 674 -25.29 -3.82 -23.57
N ASP A 675 -26.56 -3.71 -23.90
CA ASP A 675 -27.70 -4.44 -23.32
C ASP A 675 -27.47 -5.97 -23.43
N PRO A 676 -27.69 -6.76 -22.36
CA PRO A 676 -27.39 -8.20 -22.35
C PRO A 676 -28.23 -9.08 -23.28
N ALA A 677 -29.16 -8.53 -24.07
CA ALA A 677 -30.10 -9.27 -24.90
C ALA A 677 -29.70 -9.45 -26.37
N GLN A 678 -28.60 -8.88 -26.86
CA GLN A 678 -28.15 -9.11 -28.23
C GLN A 678 -26.64 -9.36 -28.25
N GLY A 679 -26.26 -10.56 -28.71
CA GLY A 679 -24.88 -10.98 -28.86
C GLY A 679 -24.11 -10.07 -29.82
N SER A 680 -23.09 -9.39 -29.29
CA SER A 680 -22.21 -8.53 -30.08
C SER A 680 -20.93 -9.27 -30.45
N GLN A 681 -20.65 -9.35 -31.74
CA GLN A 681 -19.36 -9.80 -32.25
C GLN A 681 -18.30 -8.68 -32.07
N VAL A 682 -17.15 -9.04 -31.51
CA VAL A 682 -16.00 -8.17 -31.44
C VAL A 682 -15.33 -8.11 -32.80
N VAL A 683 -15.31 -6.94 -33.44
CA VAL A 683 -14.51 -6.66 -34.64
C VAL A 683 -13.23 -5.95 -34.21
N LEU A 684 -12.10 -6.61 -34.37
CA LEU A 684 -10.80 -6.01 -34.25
C LEU A 684 -10.47 -5.22 -35.52
N LEU A 685 -10.31 -3.91 -35.41
CA LEU A 685 -9.77 -3.06 -36.50
C LEU A 685 -8.25 -3.10 -36.46
N PRO A 686 -7.57 -3.23 -37.60
CA PRO A 686 -6.12 -3.15 -37.68
C PRO A 686 -5.63 -1.71 -37.47
N PRO A 687 -4.39 -1.51 -37.00
CA PRO A 687 -3.84 -0.17 -36.81
C PRO A 687 -3.66 0.52 -38.18
N GLU A 688 -4.12 1.76 -38.26
CA GLU A 688 -3.91 2.59 -39.44
C GLU A 688 -2.42 2.81 -39.67
N SER A 689 -1.96 2.50 -40.87
CA SER A 689 -0.62 2.77 -41.35
C SER A 689 -0.47 4.26 -41.67
N GLU A 690 0.64 4.83 -41.24
CA GLU A 690 1.08 6.18 -41.54
C GLU A 690 1.03 6.52 -43.05
N ALA A 691 0.55 7.71 -43.35
CA ALA A 691 0.89 8.50 -44.52
C ALA A 691 1.17 9.97 -44.10
#